data_0dcaf0280adff9c0e9abb1f4b8b27c98
#
_entry.id   0dcaf0280adff9c0e9abb1f4b8b27c98
#
_cell.length_a   1.000
_cell.length_b   1.000
_cell.length_c   1.000
_cell.angle_alpha   90.00
_cell.angle_beta   90.00
_cell.angle_gamma   90.00
#
_symmetry.space_group_name_H-M   'P 1'
#
loop_
_entity.id
_entity.type
_entity.pdbx_description
1 polymer ?
#
loop_
_entity_poly.entity_id
_entity_poly.type
_entity_poly.pdbx_seq_one_letter_code
_entity_poly.pdbx_strand_id
1 'polypeptide(L)'
;MAALSLYFLVFSGPSPRLHIVPYTKGGNTVKQGSAKDTKNNQHDEKPLSSTRPEDVALKPDPGHHHEEPTGTRAGWEIDIDDLTYWSDPDDPETNDDVLPGYETDGTPREAGDVARLQHEKDLRKMWRYAYKTTAKLANSNLVYGNTLNQLIQKDNRTEEQSKCLREDPNVKFKFNDDQPVRFNPYPDYNGDEWKKNGHGPYVPCKGPTGEFVEDLLVFRGRPARWPQTKFGGYDLFGIDPNLCWERDSRLGQYGLQEMKKKVGGSYKPIDWDNVNWGELQKHCLKQNAARFDMTMSKKNPYLNNYTENHQKATRSEYIKTEAPKIKGRSIGAKQGQITKESRTALLLRSYTGMKYTDNDRQVIRALVSELSLKTGGQYEVFLLVHSKNQSLPIFDDDELYQTVLKDNVPAEFHGMTVLWSDHQVWDVYPALTDEYARAVHSAQWLSVQKFSQDHPQFDHIWNWEMDFRYTGHHYDLLEKLSAFAKKQPRKYLWERNERYYIPEYHGDYDTSFREDVAKKRGNKTVWGPPDLPFVKPVGPKPPVASHEEDNYEWGVGEEADFISVGPIFDPVDSQWIISNHVWGYSDENHKSTDLPRRTTIVTQSRISKRLLDIMHVENLRGQHVASEMTAQTVALLHGLKTVFAPHPVFMDRDWKGGFLNNWFNPGPDGESGGRGSPFGWGRERRFQGTTWYYRAEPPNRLYNNWMGWVDTNIGGIDWEKKHGRPCLPSVMLHPIKNTQPTKPGHKSEFELAIG
;
A
#
# COMPACT_ATOMS: atom_id res chain seq x y z
N MET A 1 -0.68 -4.74 -10.42
CA MET A 1 -1.69 -3.90 -11.09
C MET A 1 -1.33 -2.44 -11.19
N ALA A 2 -0.69 -1.78 -10.23
CA ALA A 2 -0.10 -0.46 -10.51
C ALA A 2 0.89 -0.53 -11.70
N ALA A 3 1.70 -1.58 -11.77
CA ALA A 3 2.55 -1.86 -12.92
C ALA A 3 1.75 -2.17 -14.21
N LEU A 4 0.60 -2.83 -14.13
CA LEU A 4 -0.25 -3.15 -15.28
C LEU A 4 -0.93 -1.91 -15.88
N SER A 5 -1.41 -0.98 -15.06
CA SER A 5 -2.01 0.27 -15.58
C SER A 5 -1.02 1.11 -16.38
N LEU A 6 0.27 1.05 -16.04
CA LEU A 6 1.33 1.67 -16.82
C LEU A 6 1.69 0.87 -18.10
N TYR A 7 1.61 -0.45 -18.03
CA TYR A 7 1.96 -1.32 -19.16
C TYR A 7 1.00 -1.16 -20.35
N PHE A 8 -0.30 -0.97 -20.12
CA PHE A 8 -1.28 -0.72 -21.18
C PHE A 8 -1.18 0.67 -21.82
N LEU A 9 -0.57 1.63 -21.12
CA LEU A 9 -0.41 2.99 -21.67
C LEU A 9 0.83 3.19 -22.55
N VAL A 10 1.80 2.28 -22.51
CA VAL A 10 3.07 2.43 -23.24
C VAL A 10 3.06 1.75 -24.62
N PHE A 11 2.15 0.81 -24.90
CA PHE A 11 2.14 0.02 -26.15
C PHE A 11 1.06 0.41 -27.17
N SER A 12 0.52 1.63 -27.15
CA SER A 12 -0.32 2.16 -28.25
C SER A 12 0.50 2.85 -29.34
N GLY A 13 1.43 2.12 -29.92
CA GLY A 13 1.97 2.43 -31.26
C GLY A 13 1.03 1.84 -32.34
N PRO A 14 1.05 2.38 -33.58
CA PRO A 14 0.09 1.97 -34.60
C PRO A 14 0.27 0.49 -34.97
N SER A 15 -0.76 -0.31 -34.66
CA SER A 15 -0.82 -1.72 -35.05
C SER A 15 -0.93 -1.90 -36.56
N PRO A 16 -0.27 -2.90 -37.18
CA PRO A 16 -0.54 -3.25 -38.56
C PRO A 16 -1.95 -3.85 -38.68
N ARG A 17 -2.68 -3.37 -39.68
CA ARG A 17 -4.04 -3.80 -40.00
C ARG A 17 -4.06 -5.29 -40.34
N LEU A 18 -4.74 -6.10 -39.53
CA LEU A 18 -5.16 -7.43 -39.88
C LEU A 18 -6.53 -7.36 -40.59
N HIS A 19 -6.57 -7.91 -41.82
CA HIS A 19 -7.79 -8.05 -42.58
C HIS A 19 -8.71 -9.10 -41.94
N ILE A 20 -9.89 -8.70 -41.51
CA ILE A 20 -10.95 -9.58 -41.03
C ILE A 20 -11.84 -9.90 -42.24
N VAL A 21 -11.97 -11.19 -42.52
CA VAL A 21 -12.96 -11.71 -43.48
C VAL A 21 -14.26 -11.99 -42.74
N PRO A 22 -15.41 -11.50 -43.20
CA PRO A 22 -16.69 -11.71 -42.48
C PRO A 22 -17.24 -13.10 -42.72
N TYR A 23 -17.60 -13.80 -41.65
CA TYR A 23 -18.34 -15.07 -41.72
C TYR A 23 -19.84 -14.79 -41.60
N THR A 24 -20.62 -15.33 -42.54
CA THR A 24 -22.05 -15.14 -42.72
C THR A 24 -22.85 -16.04 -41.80
N LYS A 25 -23.95 -15.47 -41.26
CA LYS A 25 -25.01 -16.12 -40.48
C LYS A 25 -25.75 -17.18 -41.27
N GLY A 26 -25.93 -18.37 -40.66
CA GLY A 26 -26.97 -19.32 -41.00
C GLY A 26 -27.98 -19.40 -39.85
N GLY A 27 -29.24 -19.02 -40.12
CA GLY A 27 -30.29 -19.09 -39.13
C GLY A 27 -30.96 -20.45 -39.04
N ASN A 28 -31.51 -20.76 -37.89
CA ASN A 28 -32.64 -21.70 -37.79
C ASN A 28 -33.52 -21.32 -36.56
N THR A 29 -34.78 -21.09 -36.90
CA THR A 29 -35.92 -20.91 -36.04
C THR A 29 -36.44 -22.21 -35.47
N VAL A 30 -36.77 -22.27 -34.15
CA VAL A 30 -37.82 -23.19 -33.63
C VAL A 30 -38.56 -22.59 -32.45
N LYS A 31 -39.80 -22.45 -32.65
CA LYS A 31 -41.08 -22.30 -32.00
C LYS A 31 -41.18 -22.34 -30.45
N GLN A 32 -42.07 -21.42 -30.02
CA GLN A 32 -42.79 -21.35 -28.76
C GLN A 32 -43.62 -22.60 -28.43
N GLY A 33 -43.71 -22.93 -27.16
CA GLY A 33 -44.71 -23.83 -26.57
C GLY A 33 -45.03 -23.43 -25.13
N SER A 34 -46.33 -23.23 -24.91
CA SER A 34 -46.99 -22.63 -23.75
C SER A 34 -47.11 -23.52 -22.51
N ALA A 35 -47.18 -22.85 -21.40
CA ALA A 35 -47.77 -23.09 -20.07
C ALA A 35 -48.53 -24.40 -19.78
N LYS A 36 -48.36 -24.91 -18.58
CA LYS A 36 -49.46 -25.22 -17.64
C LYS A 36 -48.94 -25.52 -16.19
N ASP A 37 -49.77 -25.05 -15.27
CA ASP A 37 -49.76 -25.21 -13.81
C ASP A 37 -49.61 -26.66 -13.31
N THR A 38 -49.02 -26.83 -12.13
CA THR A 38 -49.68 -27.56 -11.01
C THR A 38 -48.84 -27.58 -9.70
N LYS A 39 -49.51 -27.06 -8.67
CA LYS A 39 -49.66 -27.53 -7.26
C LYS A 39 -48.47 -27.74 -6.32
N ASN A 40 -48.54 -26.94 -5.26
CA ASN A 40 -48.24 -27.16 -3.82
C ASN A 40 -47.83 -28.58 -3.40
N ASN A 41 -46.76 -28.65 -2.68
CA ASN A 41 -46.60 -29.51 -1.52
C ASN A 41 -45.74 -28.81 -0.44
N GLN A 42 -46.43 -28.52 0.68
CA GLN A 42 -45.80 -28.20 1.96
C GLN A 42 -45.07 -29.44 2.49
N HIS A 43 -43.82 -29.29 2.87
CA HIS A 43 -43.18 -30.18 3.81
C HIS A 43 -42.55 -29.38 4.94
N ASP A 44 -42.92 -29.77 6.13
CA ASP A 44 -42.53 -29.28 7.46
C ASP A 44 -40.99 -29.31 7.61
N GLU A 45 -40.40 -28.17 7.87
CA GLU A 45 -39.01 -28.07 8.35
C GLU A 45 -38.99 -28.16 9.87
N LYS A 46 -38.36 -29.20 10.37
CA LYS A 46 -37.88 -29.27 11.76
C LYS A 46 -36.64 -28.41 11.89
N PRO A 47 -36.44 -27.67 13.00
CA PRO A 47 -35.28 -26.84 13.23
C PRO A 47 -34.02 -27.68 13.43
N LEU A 48 -33.01 -27.44 12.62
CA LEU A 48 -31.67 -28.00 12.83
C LEU A 48 -31.00 -27.27 14.00
N SER A 49 -30.56 -28.07 14.97
CA SER A 49 -29.80 -27.64 16.14
C SER A 49 -28.47 -26.97 15.68
N SER A 50 -28.16 -25.83 16.26
CA SER A 50 -26.93 -25.07 16.05
C SER A 50 -25.74 -25.84 16.65
N THR A 51 -24.96 -26.51 15.82
CA THR A 51 -23.61 -26.95 16.18
C THR A 51 -22.62 -25.80 15.86
N ARG A 52 -21.75 -25.53 16.82
CA ARG A 52 -20.71 -24.50 16.73
C ARG A 52 -19.77 -24.76 15.53
N PRO A 53 -19.21 -23.71 14.88
CA PRO A 53 -18.28 -23.84 13.76
C PRO A 53 -16.92 -24.46 14.10
N GLU A 54 -16.67 -24.82 15.37
CA GLU A 54 -15.35 -25.27 15.84
C GLU A 54 -15.01 -26.72 15.47
N ASP A 55 -15.97 -27.52 15.01
CA ASP A 55 -15.79 -28.96 14.81
C ASP A 55 -15.65 -29.41 13.34
N VAL A 56 -15.51 -28.51 12.41
CA VAL A 56 -15.24 -28.92 11.01
C VAL A 56 -13.73 -28.96 10.77
N ALA A 57 -13.05 -29.91 11.40
CA ALA A 57 -11.76 -30.35 10.92
C ALA A 57 -11.96 -30.95 9.53
N LEU A 58 -11.29 -30.37 8.52
CA LEU A 58 -11.22 -30.94 7.18
C LEU A 58 -10.61 -32.33 7.30
N LYS A 59 -11.45 -33.37 7.21
CA LYS A 59 -10.94 -34.74 7.06
C LYS A 59 -10.36 -34.88 5.66
N PRO A 60 -9.13 -35.35 5.54
CA PRO A 60 -8.58 -35.69 4.23
C PRO A 60 -9.42 -36.82 3.61
N ASP A 61 -9.51 -36.80 2.28
CA ASP A 61 -10.12 -37.89 1.48
C ASP A 61 -9.44 -39.22 1.88
N PRO A 62 -10.19 -40.24 2.29
CA PRO A 62 -9.61 -41.51 2.75
C PRO A 62 -8.91 -42.35 1.67
N GLY A 63 -8.77 -41.84 0.45
CA GLY A 63 -8.18 -42.57 -0.69
C GLY A 63 -6.70 -42.30 -1.00
N HIS A 64 -6.07 -41.29 -0.40
CA HIS A 64 -4.67 -40.96 -0.72
C HIS A 64 -3.83 -40.79 0.54
N HIS A 65 -3.00 -41.81 0.83
CA HIS A 65 -1.87 -41.65 1.74
C HIS A 65 -0.80 -40.83 1.03
N HIS A 66 -0.77 -39.52 1.30
CA HIS A 66 0.37 -38.69 0.94
C HIS A 66 1.36 -38.69 2.11
N GLU A 67 2.52 -39.28 1.92
CA GLU A 67 3.69 -38.92 2.70
C GLU A 67 3.98 -37.45 2.41
N GLU A 68 3.99 -36.61 3.45
CA GLU A 68 4.42 -35.22 3.29
C GLU A 68 5.83 -35.21 2.72
N PRO A 69 6.08 -34.62 1.56
CA PRO A 69 7.42 -34.53 1.01
C PRO A 69 8.26 -33.67 1.96
N THR A 70 9.26 -34.30 2.56
CA THR A 70 10.21 -33.62 3.43
C THR A 70 10.90 -32.49 2.65
N GLY A 71 10.53 -31.27 2.95
CA GLY A 71 11.18 -30.06 2.46
C GLY A 71 10.42 -29.14 1.51
N THR A 72 9.22 -29.52 1.03
CA THR A 72 8.39 -28.63 0.21
C THR A 72 7.17 -28.17 0.99
N ARG A 73 6.90 -26.87 1.00
CA ARG A 73 5.70 -26.33 1.62
C ARG A 73 4.54 -26.36 0.64
N ALA A 74 3.42 -26.90 1.13
CA ALA A 74 2.15 -26.79 0.43
C ALA A 74 1.69 -25.32 0.39
N GLY A 75 1.01 -24.93 -0.64
CA GLY A 75 0.28 -23.65 -0.69
C GLY A 75 0.91 -22.52 -1.49
N TRP A 76 2.13 -22.67 -1.94
CA TRP A 76 2.81 -21.63 -2.71
C TRP A 76 2.36 -21.50 -4.17
N GLU A 77 1.47 -22.37 -4.63
CA GLU A 77 1.06 -22.43 -6.03
C GLU A 77 -0.44 -22.51 -6.26
N ILE A 78 -1.21 -22.31 -5.18
CA ILE A 78 -2.65 -22.47 -5.29
C ILE A 78 -3.31 -21.13 -5.50
N ASP A 79 -4.05 -21.05 -6.55
CA ASP A 79 -4.83 -19.92 -6.95
C ASP A 79 -6.26 -20.03 -6.42
N ILE A 80 -6.60 -19.21 -5.45
CA ILE A 80 -7.95 -19.18 -4.89
C ILE A 80 -8.96 -18.63 -5.89
N ASP A 81 -8.54 -17.71 -6.73
CA ASP A 81 -9.39 -17.13 -7.76
C ASP A 81 -9.55 -18.05 -8.97
N ASP A 82 -8.62 -18.98 -9.20
CA ASP A 82 -8.85 -20.09 -10.13
C ASP A 82 -10.13 -20.85 -9.80
N LEU A 83 -10.60 -20.80 -8.58
CA LEU A 83 -11.83 -21.46 -8.19
C LEU A 83 -13.10 -20.76 -8.65
N THR A 84 -13.03 -19.46 -8.93
CA THR A 84 -14.07 -18.71 -9.63
C THR A 84 -13.80 -18.64 -11.13
N TYR A 85 -12.54 -18.68 -11.54
CA TYR A 85 -12.07 -18.66 -12.92
C TYR A 85 -12.18 -20.02 -13.64
N TRP A 86 -12.39 -21.09 -12.90
CA TRP A 86 -12.44 -22.46 -13.40
C TRP A 86 -13.70 -22.79 -14.19
N SER A 87 -14.51 -21.83 -14.46
CA SER A 87 -15.61 -21.93 -15.43
C SER A 87 -15.21 -21.42 -16.82
N ASP A 88 -13.98 -20.92 -16.99
CA ASP A 88 -13.48 -20.48 -18.29
C ASP A 88 -12.74 -21.66 -18.97
N PRO A 89 -13.34 -22.29 -19.98
CA PRO A 89 -12.72 -23.39 -20.72
C PRO A 89 -11.53 -22.93 -21.56
N ASP A 90 -11.31 -21.61 -21.74
CA ASP A 90 -10.30 -21.04 -22.62
C ASP A 90 -9.05 -20.55 -21.86
N ASP A 91 -8.96 -20.71 -20.52
CA ASP A 91 -7.77 -20.34 -19.77
C ASP A 91 -6.65 -21.38 -19.99
N PRO A 92 -5.56 -21.04 -20.70
CA PRO A 92 -4.49 -21.98 -21.00
C PRO A 92 -3.75 -22.49 -19.74
N GLU A 93 -3.84 -21.78 -18.59
CA GLU A 93 -3.30 -22.27 -17.30
C GLU A 93 -4.18 -23.35 -16.64
N THR A 94 -5.45 -23.43 -17.05
CA THR A 94 -6.39 -24.45 -16.55
C THR A 94 -6.56 -25.62 -17.47
N ASN A 95 -5.91 -25.62 -18.62
CA ASN A 95 -6.01 -26.70 -19.59
C ASN A 95 -5.31 -27.95 -19.04
N ASP A 96 -6.12 -28.91 -18.57
CA ASP A 96 -5.65 -30.21 -18.06
C ASP A 96 -5.02 -31.08 -19.16
N ASP A 97 -5.08 -30.64 -20.42
CA ASP A 97 -4.58 -31.38 -21.58
C ASP A 97 -3.08 -31.22 -21.84
N VAL A 98 -2.39 -30.31 -21.12
CA VAL A 98 -0.93 -30.27 -21.16
C VAL A 98 -0.39 -31.45 -20.38
N LEU A 99 0.15 -32.44 -21.13
CA LEU A 99 0.81 -33.60 -20.55
C LEU A 99 1.89 -33.12 -19.56
N PRO A 100 1.91 -33.62 -18.32
CA PRO A 100 2.84 -33.13 -17.30
C PRO A 100 4.32 -33.21 -17.67
N GLY A 101 4.67 -33.98 -18.67
CA GLY A 101 6.05 -34.19 -19.09
C GLY A 101 6.52 -33.30 -20.26
N TYR A 102 5.67 -32.39 -20.77
CA TYR A 102 5.99 -31.61 -21.98
C TYR A 102 5.60 -30.15 -21.80
N GLU A 103 6.37 -29.25 -22.44
CA GLU A 103 5.99 -27.86 -22.61
C GLU A 103 4.89 -27.72 -23.67
N THR A 104 4.27 -26.53 -23.76
CA THR A 104 3.21 -26.25 -24.74
C THR A 104 3.68 -26.35 -26.20
N ASP A 105 4.98 -26.27 -26.44
CA ASP A 105 5.63 -26.45 -27.75
C ASP A 105 6.06 -27.90 -28.06
N GLY A 106 5.76 -28.85 -27.14
CA GLY A 106 6.07 -30.24 -27.27
C GLY A 106 7.47 -30.64 -26.80
N THR A 107 8.25 -29.72 -26.18
CA THR A 107 9.56 -30.09 -25.64
C THR A 107 9.43 -30.86 -24.32
N PRO A 108 10.24 -31.91 -24.07
CA PRO A 108 10.22 -32.67 -22.83
C PRO A 108 10.69 -31.79 -21.66
N ARG A 109 9.98 -31.85 -20.53
CA ARG A 109 10.37 -31.20 -19.29
C ARG A 109 11.33 -32.06 -18.49
N GLU A 110 12.14 -31.41 -17.65
CA GLU A 110 12.98 -32.12 -16.70
C GLU A 110 12.12 -32.88 -15.66
N ALA A 111 12.62 -34.02 -15.17
CA ALA A 111 11.89 -34.88 -14.24
C ALA A 111 11.46 -34.16 -12.94
N GLY A 112 12.28 -33.20 -12.47
CA GLY A 112 11.95 -32.37 -11.32
C GLY A 112 10.76 -31.42 -11.55
N ASP A 113 10.63 -30.89 -12.76
CA ASP A 113 9.50 -30.03 -13.13
C ASP A 113 8.21 -30.83 -13.30
N VAL A 114 8.27 -32.04 -13.82
CA VAL A 114 7.11 -32.92 -13.88
C VAL A 114 6.56 -33.26 -12.50
N ALA A 115 7.43 -33.63 -11.55
CA ALA A 115 7.02 -33.93 -10.18
C ALA A 115 6.42 -32.69 -9.49
N ARG A 116 7.00 -31.51 -9.72
CA ARG A 116 6.49 -30.24 -9.21
C ARG A 116 5.09 -29.94 -9.75
N LEU A 117 4.87 -30.03 -11.04
CA LEU A 117 3.57 -29.76 -11.67
C LEU A 117 2.49 -30.73 -11.21
N GLN A 118 2.84 -32.00 -11.02
CA GLN A 118 1.90 -32.98 -10.47
C GLN A 118 1.52 -32.63 -9.04
N HIS A 119 2.49 -32.25 -8.21
CA HIS A 119 2.25 -31.78 -6.86
C HIS A 119 1.36 -30.52 -6.84
N GLU A 120 1.61 -29.55 -7.73
CA GLU A 120 0.76 -28.37 -7.90
C GLU A 120 -0.70 -28.75 -8.24
N LYS A 121 -0.90 -29.70 -9.15
CA LYS A 121 -2.24 -30.19 -9.50
C LYS A 121 -2.97 -30.80 -8.29
N ASP A 122 -2.27 -31.58 -7.50
CA ASP A 122 -2.87 -32.23 -6.32
C ASP A 122 -3.21 -31.21 -5.23
N LEU A 123 -2.34 -30.24 -5.02
CA LEU A 123 -2.59 -29.11 -4.13
C LEU A 123 -3.81 -28.29 -4.61
N ARG A 124 -3.92 -27.97 -5.89
CA ARG A 124 -5.07 -27.28 -6.47
C ARG A 124 -6.38 -27.99 -6.16
N LYS A 125 -6.45 -29.31 -6.32
CA LYS A 125 -7.64 -30.11 -5.97
C LYS A 125 -8.01 -30.00 -4.51
N MET A 126 -7.04 -30.11 -3.62
CA MET A 126 -7.25 -29.97 -2.17
C MET A 126 -7.77 -28.58 -1.80
N TRP A 127 -7.20 -27.55 -2.41
CA TRP A 127 -7.58 -26.18 -2.12
C TRP A 127 -8.93 -25.79 -2.72
N ARG A 128 -9.32 -26.35 -3.86
CA ARG A 128 -10.69 -26.21 -4.38
C ARG A 128 -11.73 -26.63 -3.34
N TYR A 129 -11.48 -27.77 -2.70
CA TYR A 129 -12.37 -28.25 -1.68
C TYR A 129 -12.43 -27.29 -0.47
N ALA A 130 -11.29 -26.86 0.01
CA ALA A 130 -11.19 -25.89 1.10
C ALA A 130 -11.89 -24.55 0.74
N TYR A 131 -11.66 -24.05 -0.46
CA TYR A 131 -12.31 -22.83 -0.96
C TYR A 131 -13.83 -22.98 -1.00
N LYS A 132 -14.36 -24.03 -1.63
CA LYS A 132 -15.81 -24.27 -1.70
C LYS A 132 -16.44 -24.33 -0.31
N THR A 133 -15.75 -24.95 0.62
CA THR A 133 -16.22 -25.04 2.01
C THR A 133 -16.21 -23.67 2.68
N THR A 134 -15.13 -22.92 2.55
CA THR A 134 -14.99 -21.56 3.10
C THR A 134 -15.95 -20.58 2.40
N ALA A 135 -16.14 -20.69 1.10
CA ALA A 135 -17.09 -19.86 0.36
C ALA A 135 -18.55 -20.07 0.80
N LYS A 136 -18.91 -21.28 1.23
CA LYS A 136 -20.23 -21.55 1.83
C LYS A 136 -20.39 -20.90 3.21
N LEU A 137 -19.29 -20.71 3.94
CA LEU A 137 -19.27 -20.03 5.24
C LEU A 137 -19.10 -18.51 5.07
N ALA A 138 -18.80 -18.04 3.87
CA ALA A 138 -18.62 -16.62 3.61
C ALA A 138 -19.97 -15.88 3.68
N ASN A 139 -19.99 -14.86 4.49
CA ASN A 139 -21.06 -13.87 4.47
C ASN A 139 -20.55 -12.60 3.83
N SER A 140 -20.68 -12.51 2.50
CA SER A 140 -20.25 -11.33 1.72
C SER A 140 -20.87 -10.02 2.22
N ASN A 141 -21.99 -10.10 2.96
CA ASN A 141 -22.63 -8.94 3.58
C ASN A 141 -21.94 -8.49 4.88
N LEU A 142 -21.01 -9.28 5.45
CA LEU A 142 -20.33 -8.88 6.70
C LEU A 142 -19.59 -7.56 6.56
N VAL A 143 -18.99 -7.30 5.42
CA VAL A 143 -18.23 -6.08 5.17
C VAL A 143 -19.15 -4.93 4.76
N TYR A 144 -20.10 -5.18 3.87
CA TYR A 144 -21.00 -4.16 3.33
C TYR A 144 -22.16 -3.79 4.26
N GLY A 145 -22.54 -4.64 5.17
CA GLY A 145 -23.63 -4.39 6.13
C GLY A 145 -23.22 -3.49 7.31
N ASN A 146 -22.02 -2.94 7.33
CA ASN A 146 -21.52 -2.12 8.43
C ASN A 146 -21.97 -0.68 8.30
N THR A 147 -22.97 -0.31 9.09
CA THR A 147 -23.61 1.00 9.06
C THR A 147 -23.65 1.60 10.46
N LEU A 148 -23.95 2.90 10.52
CA LEU A 148 -24.13 3.61 11.79
C LEU A 148 -25.19 2.96 12.71
N ASN A 149 -26.19 2.31 12.11
CA ASN A 149 -27.24 1.60 12.88
C ASN A 149 -26.73 0.36 13.63
N GLN A 150 -25.50 -0.07 13.37
CA GLN A 150 -24.92 -1.29 13.92
C GLN A 150 -23.65 -1.03 14.74
N LEU A 151 -23.41 0.22 15.15
CA LEU A 151 -22.27 0.55 16.00
C LEU A 151 -22.38 -0.08 17.37
N ILE A 152 -21.25 -0.63 17.83
CA ILE A 152 -21.06 -1.16 19.17
C ILE A 152 -19.98 -0.37 19.86
N GLN A 153 -20.32 0.24 21.00
CA GLN A 153 -19.34 0.88 21.86
C GLN A 153 -18.75 -0.16 22.81
N LYS A 154 -17.44 -0.34 22.76
CA LYS A 154 -16.75 -1.37 23.54
C LYS A 154 -16.89 -1.15 25.05
N ASP A 155 -16.88 0.11 25.48
CA ASP A 155 -16.80 0.46 26.90
C ASP A 155 -18.16 0.57 27.60
N ASN A 156 -19.26 0.60 26.82
CA ASN A 156 -20.63 0.72 27.34
C ASN A 156 -21.47 -0.54 27.13
N ARG A 157 -20.83 -1.62 26.71
CA ARG A 157 -21.56 -2.87 26.48
C ARG A 157 -21.84 -3.56 27.80
N THR A 158 -23.12 -3.70 28.14
CA THR A 158 -23.51 -4.54 29.27
C THR A 158 -23.25 -6.02 28.94
N GLU A 159 -23.09 -6.85 29.95
CA GLU A 159 -22.92 -8.30 29.77
C GLU A 159 -24.13 -8.91 29.06
N GLU A 160 -25.32 -8.38 29.31
CA GLU A 160 -26.57 -8.74 28.66
C GLU A 160 -26.58 -8.41 27.18
N GLN A 161 -26.10 -7.23 26.79
CA GLN A 161 -25.94 -6.84 25.37
C GLN A 161 -24.89 -7.72 24.65
N SER A 162 -23.85 -8.10 25.36
CA SER A 162 -22.82 -8.99 24.82
C SER A 162 -23.36 -10.42 24.65
N LYS A 163 -24.23 -10.88 25.56
CA LYS A 163 -24.92 -12.14 25.44
C LYS A 163 -25.90 -12.15 24.27
N CYS A 164 -26.77 -11.14 24.18
CA CYS A 164 -27.70 -10.98 23.04
C CYS A 164 -27.00 -11.00 21.68
N LEU A 165 -25.85 -10.36 21.56
CA LEU A 165 -25.06 -10.38 20.31
C LEU A 165 -24.46 -11.74 19.97
N ARG A 166 -24.14 -12.55 20.99
CA ARG A 166 -23.71 -13.95 20.78
C ARG A 166 -24.87 -14.83 20.32
N GLU A 167 -26.07 -14.58 20.85
CA GLU A 167 -27.28 -15.33 20.53
C GLU A 167 -27.92 -14.91 19.21
N ASP A 168 -27.95 -13.61 18.93
CA ASP A 168 -28.43 -13.06 17.66
C ASP A 168 -27.52 -11.91 17.16
N PRO A 169 -26.63 -12.20 16.22
CA PRO A 169 -25.78 -11.17 15.61
C PRO A 169 -26.54 -10.06 14.87
N ASN A 170 -27.84 -10.23 14.63
CA ASN A 170 -28.68 -9.26 13.93
C ASN A 170 -29.40 -8.30 14.87
N VAL A 171 -29.26 -8.47 16.18
CA VAL A 171 -29.87 -7.56 17.16
C VAL A 171 -29.42 -6.12 16.91
N LYS A 172 -30.39 -5.24 16.78
CA LYS A 172 -30.16 -3.80 16.65
C LYS A 172 -30.21 -3.18 18.06
N PHE A 173 -29.09 -2.63 18.48
CA PHE A 173 -29.03 -1.81 19.69
C PHE A 173 -29.24 -0.34 19.32
N LYS A 174 -30.14 0.35 19.99
CA LYS A 174 -30.21 1.80 19.95
C LYS A 174 -29.16 2.33 20.93
N PHE A 175 -28.16 3.00 20.39
CA PHE A 175 -27.19 3.73 21.20
C PHE A 175 -27.69 5.18 21.39
N ASN A 176 -27.54 5.68 22.61
CA ASN A 176 -27.94 7.07 22.92
C ASN A 176 -27.02 8.14 22.34
N ASP A 177 -25.83 7.76 21.82
CA ASP A 177 -24.83 8.65 21.24
C ASP A 177 -24.78 8.53 19.71
N ASP A 178 -25.85 8.97 19.05
CA ASP A 178 -25.91 9.02 17.57
C ASP A 178 -25.12 10.22 16.97
N GLN A 179 -24.40 10.94 17.80
CA GLN A 179 -23.68 12.15 17.37
C GLN A 179 -22.17 11.88 17.25
N PRO A 180 -21.54 12.33 16.15
CA PRO A 180 -20.10 12.24 16.04
C PRO A 180 -19.39 13.20 17.01
N VAL A 181 -18.23 12.76 17.47
CA VAL A 181 -17.35 13.54 18.36
C VAL A 181 -16.15 14.09 17.59
N ARG A 182 -15.56 15.16 18.10
CA ARG A 182 -14.30 15.70 17.54
C ARG A 182 -13.17 14.71 17.77
N PHE A 183 -12.35 14.51 16.74
CA PHE A 183 -11.14 13.70 16.76
C PHE A 183 -9.92 14.58 16.53
N ASN A 184 -9.09 14.68 17.55
CA ASN A 184 -7.86 15.45 17.52
C ASN A 184 -6.66 14.55 17.85
N PRO A 185 -5.89 14.08 16.84
CA PRO A 185 -4.71 13.23 17.04
C PRO A 185 -3.41 14.03 17.22
N TYR A 186 -3.47 15.35 17.18
CA TYR A 186 -2.28 16.20 17.24
C TYR A 186 -1.74 16.32 18.66
N PRO A 187 -0.45 16.64 18.81
CA PRO A 187 0.11 17.00 20.12
C PRO A 187 -0.67 18.15 20.77
N ASP A 188 -0.61 18.22 22.10
CA ASP A 188 -1.07 19.40 22.83
C ASP A 188 -0.09 20.55 22.59
N TYR A 189 -0.22 21.18 21.41
CA TYR A 189 0.63 22.27 20.98
C TYR A 189 0.57 23.43 22.00
N ASN A 190 1.74 23.96 22.33
CA ASN A 190 1.93 25.02 23.32
C ASN A 190 1.57 24.60 24.76
N GLY A 191 1.20 23.38 25.05
CA GLY A 191 1.03 22.84 26.39
C GLY A 191 2.36 22.74 27.16
N ASP A 192 2.27 22.34 28.41
CA ASP A 192 3.46 22.29 29.28
C ASP A 192 4.48 21.25 28.84
N GLU A 193 4.03 20.07 28.38
CA GLU A 193 4.93 19.03 27.89
C GLU A 193 5.60 19.46 26.56
N TRP A 194 4.87 20.11 25.68
CA TRP A 194 5.40 20.68 24.44
C TRP A 194 6.55 21.66 24.72
N LYS A 195 6.34 22.60 25.63
CA LYS A 195 7.34 23.58 26.03
C LYS A 195 8.52 22.97 26.75
N LYS A 196 8.26 22.00 27.65
CA LYS A 196 9.31 21.26 28.38
C LYS A 196 10.24 20.49 27.46
N ASN A 197 9.72 19.96 26.34
CA ASN A 197 10.51 19.29 25.33
C ASN A 197 11.26 20.25 24.39
N GLY A 198 11.18 21.57 24.64
CA GLY A 198 11.92 22.58 23.91
C GLY A 198 11.36 22.89 22.51
N HIS A 199 10.11 22.53 22.23
CA HIS A 199 9.48 22.87 20.97
C HIS A 199 9.21 24.36 20.84
N GLY A 200 9.31 24.89 19.62
CA GLY A 200 8.93 26.27 19.33
C GLY A 200 7.41 26.50 19.40
N PRO A 201 6.99 27.77 19.47
CA PRO A 201 5.57 28.10 19.55
C PRO A 201 4.82 27.67 18.27
N TYR A 202 3.67 27.05 18.46
CA TYR A 202 2.75 26.70 17.39
C TYR A 202 1.69 27.79 17.20
N VAL A 203 1.46 28.18 15.96
CA VAL A 203 0.42 29.12 15.55
C VAL A 203 -0.58 28.37 14.65
N PRO A 204 -1.86 28.29 15.06
CA PRO A 204 -2.90 27.66 14.24
C PRO A 204 -3.03 28.32 12.87
N CYS A 205 -3.16 27.52 11.81
CA CYS A 205 -3.27 28.02 10.44
C CYS A 205 -4.72 28.12 9.98
N LYS A 206 -4.97 29.08 9.10
CA LYS A 206 -6.27 29.28 8.48
C LYS A 206 -6.43 28.38 7.26
N GLY A 207 -7.65 27.87 7.09
CA GLY A 207 -8.06 27.13 5.90
C GLY A 207 -8.67 28.03 4.81
N PRO A 208 -9.27 27.41 3.77
CA PRO A 208 -9.86 28.12 2.62
C PRO A 208 -10.95 29.14 3.00
N THR A 209 -11.65 28.94 4.10
CA THR A 209 -12.70 29.87 4.57
C THR A 209 -12.15 31.11 5.27
N GLY A 210 -10.82 31.20 5.46
CA GLY A 210 -10.19 32.22 6.28
C GLY A 210 -10.32 31.97 7.80
N GLU A 211 -10.98 30.88 8.21
CA GLU A 211 -11.09 30.42 9.59
C GLU A 211 -10.04 29.34 9.89
N PHE A 212 -9.81 29.04 11.16
CA PHE A 212 -8.93 27.95 11.54
C PHE A 212 -9.47 26.61 11.09
N VAL A 213 -8.56 25.69 10.66
CA VAL A 213 -8.93 24.34 10.25
C VAL A 213 -9.51 23.58 11.44
N GLU A 214 -10.74 23.10 11.30
CA GLU A 214 -11.43 22.34 12.34
C GLU A 214 -10.92 20.90 12.45
N ASP A 215 -11.18 20.27 13.59
CA ASP A 215 -10.97 18.84 13.77
C ASP A 215 -12.03 18.04 13.01
N LEU A 216 -11.67 16.82 12.60
CA LEU A 216 -12.63 15.88 12.00
C LEU A 216 -13.65 15.41 13.04
N LEU A 217 -14.79 15.01 12.54
CA LEU A 217 -15.82 14.34 13.32
C LEU A 217 -15.79 12.83 13.05
N VAL A 218 -15.95 12.02 14.10
CA VAL A 218 -15.97 10.56 14.02
C VAL A 218 -17.00 9.98 14.96
N PHE A 219 -17.64 8.90 14.58
CA PHE A 219 -18.55 8.16 15.47
C PHE A 219 -17.76 7.19 16.35
N ARG A 220 -18.04 7.18 17.64
CA ARG A 220 -17.46 6.22 18.58
C ARG A 220 -18.12 4.86 18.41
N GLY A 221 -17.31 3.80 18.48
CA GLY A 221 -17.75 2.43 18.31
C GLY A 221 -17.22 1.81 17.03
N ARG A 222 -17.35 0.51 16.90
CA ARG A 222 -17.06 -0.23 15.68
C ARG A 222 -18.31 -0.87 15.13
N PRO A 223 -18.40 -1.12 13.84
CA PRO A 223 -19.52 -1.88 13.27
C PRO A 223 -19.56 -3.29 13.87
N ALA A 224 -20.77 -3.72 14.27
CA ALA A 224 -20.99 -5.01 14.97
C ALA A 224 -20.49 -6.22 14.19
N ARG A 225 -20.52 -6.13 12.87
CA ARG A 225 -20.20 -7.23 11.96
C ARG A 225 -18.88 -7.01 11.21
N TRP A 226 -18.08 -6.03 11.60
CA TRP A 226 -16.79 -5.84 10.98
C TRP A 226 -15.90 -7.06 11.24
N PRO A 227 -15.30 -7.67 10.20
CA PRO A 227 -14.53 -8.89 10.33
C PRO A 227 -13.27 -8.67 11.18
N GLN A 228 -12.65 -9.77 11.61
CA GLN A 228 -11.33 -9.73 12.21
C GLN A 228 -10.27 -9.44 11.14
N THR A 229 -9.19 -8.78 11.56
CA THR A 229 -8.02 -8.58 10.70
C THR A 229 -7.40 -9.92 10.31
N LYS A 230 -7.11 -10.08 9.04
CA LYS A 230 -6.43 -11.28 8.54
C LYS A 230 -4.92 -11.09 8.46
N PHE A 231 -4.47 -9.88 8.15
CA PHE A 231 -3.07 -9.47 8.22
C PHE A 231 -2.93 -8.19 9.04
N GLY A 232 -1.79 -8.06 9.70
CA GLY A 232 -1.51 -6.88 10.50
C GLY A 232 -2.44 -6.66 11.69
N GLY A 233 -2.44 -5.48 12.27
CA GLY A 233 -3.28 -5.17 13.41
C GLY A 233 -3.27 -3.70 13.80
N TYR A 234 -4.34 -3.26 14.44
CA TYR A 234 -4.48 -1.90 14.97
C TYR A 234 -3.56 -1.66 16.17
N ASP A 235 -3.42 -2.68 17.03
CA ASP A 235 -2.68 -2.58 18.28
C ASP A 235 -1.18 -2.30 18.06
N LEU A 236 -0.63 -2.78 16.95
CA LEU A 236 0.76 -2.53 16.56
C LEU A 236 1.09 -1.04 16.45
N PHE A 237 0.11 -0.26 16.03
CA PHE A 237 0.26 1.17 15.80
C PHE A 237 -0.41 2.02 16.89
N GLY A 238 -1.23 1.44 17.73
CA GLY A 238 -2.09 2.17 18.66
C GLY A 238 -3.19 2.96 17.94
N ILE A 239 -3.62 2.53 16.76
CA ILE A 239 -4.79 3.08 16.08
C ILE A 239 -6.05 2.55 16.76
N ASP A 240 -6.99 3.43 17.11
CA ASP A 240 -8.21 3.00 17.79
C ASP A 240 -9.17 2.29 16.80
N PRO A 241 -9.44 0.98 16.98
CA PRO A 241 -10.37 0.25 16.13
C PRO A 241 -11.85 0.56 16.43
N ASN A 242 -12.14 1.32 17.50
CA ASN A 242 -13.50 1.66 17.93
C ASN A 242 -13.92 3.06 17.42
N LEU A 243 -13.35 3.50 16.32
CA LEU A 243 -13.76 4.71 15.61
C LEU A 243 -14.39 4.31 14.29
N CYS A 244 -15.57 4.84 13.98
CA CYS A 244 -16.28 4.58 12.73
C CYS A 244 -16.38 5.88 11.93
N TRP A 245 -15.71 5.90 10.78
CA TRP A 245 -15.65 7.04 9.88
C TRP A 245 -16.78 6.94 8.85
N GLU A 246 -17.58 7.96 8.79
CA GLU A 246 -18.66 8.11 7.83
C GLU A 246 -18.28 9.21 6.82
N ARG A 247 -18.69 9.08 5.57
CA ARG A 247 -18.20 9.92 4.46
C ARG A 247 -18.36 11.41 4.69
N ASP A 248 -19.52 11.84 5.24
CA ASP A 248 -19.78 13.27 5.43
C ASP A 248 -18.97 13.85 6.59
N SER A 249 -18.89 13.12 7.70
CA SER A 249 -18.07 13.54 8.83
C SER A 249 -16.58 13.52 8.46
N ARG A 250 -16.19 12.68 7.50
CA ARG A 250 -14.81 12.54 7.03
C ARG A 250 -14.44 13.49 5.89
N LEU A 251 -15.28 13.66 4.90
CA LEU A 251 -14.98 14.39 3.65
C LEU A 251 -15.83 15.65 3.44
N GLY A 252 -16.84 15.87 4.26
CA GLY A 252 -17.76 17.00 4.09
C GLY A 252 -17.08 18.35 4.04
N GLN A 253 -16.11 18.59 4.94
CA GLN A 253 -15.36 19.86 4.95
C GLN A 253 -14.38 20.01 3.76
N TYR A 254 -14.16 18.93 3.00
CA TYR A 254 -13.30 18.91 1.82
C TYR A 254 -14.07 18.98 0.50
N GLY A 255 -15.38 19.28 0.58
CA GLY A 255 -16.23 19.53 -0.60
C GLY A 255 -17.07 18.35 -1.04
N LEU A 256 -17.37 17.40 -0.15
CA LEU A 256 -18.42 16.42 -0.41
C LEU A 256 -19.78 17.14 -0.39
N GLN A 257 -20.45 17.23 -1.55
CA GLN A 257 -21.60 18.13 -1.74
C GLN A 257 -22.91 17.65 -1.13
N GLU A 258 -23.02 16.42 -0.68
CA GLU A 258 -24.26 15.87 -0.15
C GLU A 258 -24.68 16.47 1.20
N MET A 259 -23.76 17.11 1.89
CA MET A 259 -24.06 17.78 3.16
C MET A 259 -24.39 19.26 2.98
N LYS A 260 -25.65 19.53 2.79
CA LYS A 260 -26.17 20.89 3.01
C LYS A 260 -26.20 21.30 4.49
N LYS A 261 -26.04 20.35 5.41
CA LYS A 261 -26.00 20.59 6.86
C LYS A 261 -24.91 19.75 7.50
N LYS A 262 -23.95 20.40 8.11
CA LYS A 262 -23.01 19.79 9.04
C LYS A 262 -23.79 19.07 10.14
N VAL A 263 -23.34 17.90 10.56
CA VAL A 263 -23.78 17.33 11.82
C VAL A 263 -23.39 18.33 12.91
N GLY A 264 -24.35 19.10 13.43
CA GLY A 264 -24.11 20.23 14.35
C GLY A 264 -23.88 21.60 13.72
N GLY A 265 -24.11 21.82 12.41
CA GLY A 265 -24.00 23.12 11.73
C GLY A 265 -23.97 23.03 10.19
N SER A 266 -23.93 24.18 9.52
CA SER A 266 -23.74 24.25 8.05
C SER A 266 -22.28 24.47 7.73
N TYR A 267 -21.75 23.75 6.71
CA TYR A 267 -20.48 24.14 6.11
C TYR A 267 -20.69 25.41 5.30
N LYS A 268 -19.74 26.36 5.42
CA LYS A 268 -19.72 27.52 4.53
C LYS A 268 -19.40 27.04 3.12
N PRO A 269 -20.13 27.49 2.10
CA PRO A 269 -19.78 27.20 0.71
C PRO A 269 -18.38 27.78 0.43
N ILE A 270 -17.54 26.99 -0.21
CA ILE A 270 -16.19 27.37 -0.61
C ILE A 270 -16.15 27.41 -2.13
N ASP A 271 -15.67 28.51 -2.67
CA ASP A 271 -15.33 28.62 -4.07
C ASP A 271 -13.94 28.04 -4.27
N TRP A 272 -13.88 26.75 -4.62
CA TRP A 272 -12.65 25.99 -4.74
C TRP A 272 -11.74 26.48 -5.85
N ASP A 273 -12.31 27.09 -6.91
CA ASP A 273 -11.53 27.62 -8.03
C ASP A 273 -10.67 28.84 -7.64
N ASN A 274 -11.07 29.53 -6.59
CA ASN A 274 -10.33 30.67 -5.99
C ASN A 274 -9.44 30.29 -4.81
N VAL A 275 -9.38 29.00 -4.42
CA VAL A 275 -8.46 28.51 -3.39
C VAL A 275 -7.08 28.30 -4.00
N ASN A 276 -6.03 28.69 -3.28
CA ASN A 276 -4.65 28.34 -3.60
C ASN A 276 -4.01 27.61 -2.41
N TRP A 277 -3.99 26.29 -2.48
CA TRP A 277 -3.46 25.45 -1.42
C TRP A 277 -1.96 25.65 -1.19
N GLY A 278 -1.20 25.93 -2.25
CA GLY A 278 0.22 26.24 -2.11
C GLY A 278 0.49 27.50 -1.28
N GLU A 279 -0.28 28.55 -1.50
CA GLU A 279 -0.15 29.80 -0.71
C GLU A 279 -0.62 29.61 0.73
N LEU A 280 -1.68 28.83 0.97
CA LEU A 280 -2.11 28.49 2.32
C LEU A 280 -1.02 27.74 3.09
N GLN A 281 -0.36 26.76 2.50
CA GLN A 281 0.75 26.02 3.10
C GLN A 281 1.95 26.94 3.38
N LYS A 282 2.35 27.76 2.43
CA LYS A 282 3.46 28.74 2.59
C LYS A 282 3.19 29.74 3.71
N HIS A 283 1.96 30.25 3.77
CA HIS A 283 1.57 31.19 4.82
C HIS A 283 1.59 30.52 6.21
N CYS A 284 1.05 29.31 6.30
CA CYS A 284 1.06 28.49 7.51
C CYS A 284 2.50 28.23 8.00
N LEU A 285 3.39 27.78 7.10
CA LEU A 285 4.79 27.56 7.42
C LEU A 285 5.50 28.84 7.88
N LYS A 286 5.25 29.98 7.23
CA LYS A 286 5.84 31.26 7.60
C LYS A 286 5.51 31.65 9.05
N GLN A 287 4.28 31.42 9.49
CA GLN A 287 3.85 31.70 10.86
C GLN A 287 4.53 30.78 11.88
N ASN A 288 4.89 29.58 11.50
CA ASN A 288 5.48 28.53 12.33
C ASN A 288 6.99 28.32 12.10
N ALA A 289 7.64 29.16 11.29
CA ALA A 289 9.02 28.97 10.85
C ALA A 289 10.03 28.82 12.00
N ALA A 290 9.75 29.43 13.16
CA ALA A 290 10.59 29.31 14.34
C ALA A 290 10.74 27.87 14.86
N ARG A 291 9.80 26.98 14.54
CA ARG A 291 9.82 25.56 14.94
C ARG A 291 10.83 24.75 14.14
N PHE A 292 11.07 25.10 12.89
CA PHE A 292 11.77 24.25 11.91
C PHE A 292 13.17 24.75 11.58
N ASP A 293 14.02 23.83 11.13
CA ASP A 293 15.28 24.19 10.49
C ASP A 293 14.99 24.57 9.02
N MET A 294 14.97 25.87 8.78
CA MET A 294 14.71 26.44 7.44
C MET A 294 15.97 26.57 6.59
N THR A 295 17.09 26.00 7.01
CA THR A 295 18.36 26.07 6.29
C THR A 295 18.28 25.29 4.99
N MET A 296 18.33 25.98 3.85
CA MET A 296 18.28 25.38 2.49
C MET A 296 19.63 24.77 2.06
N SER A 297 20.65 24.79 2.93
CA SER A 297 22.02 24.37 2.56
C SER A 297 22.38 22.94 2.94
N LYS A 298 21.38 22.07 3.14
CA LYS A 298 21.65 20.63 3.37
C LYS A 298 22.13 19.97 2.07
N LYS A 299 23.40 20.20 1.70
CA LYS A 299 24.00 19.53 0.55
C LYS A 299 24.01 18.03 0.78
N ASN A 300 23.83 17.27 -0.30
CA ASN A 300 24.01 15.82 -0.25
C ASN A 300 25.46 15.49 0.16
N PRO A 301 25.68 14.88 1.34
CA PRO A 301 27.01 14.67 1.86
C PRO A 301 27.81 13.60 1.08
N TYR A 302 27.12 12.79 0.28
CA TYR A 302 27.72 11.71 -0.48
C TYR A 302 28.19 12.15 -1.88
N LEU A 303 27.88 13.39 -2.32
CA LEU A 303 28.32 13.98 -3.58
C LEU A 303 29.79 14.43 -3.59
N ASN A 304 30.38 14.77 -2.45
CA ASN A 304 31.71 15.40 -2.40
C ASN A 304 32.83 14.55 -3.01
N ASN A 305 32.61 13.24 -3.13
CA ASN A 305 33.57 12.32 -3.75
C ASN A 305 33.23 11.98 -5.20
N TYR A 306 32.12 12.50 -5.71
CA TYR A 306 31.65 12.23 -7.04
C TYR A 306 32.17 13.27 -8.06
N THR A 307 32.29 14.53 -7.66
CA THR A 307 32.54 15.66 -8.56
C THR A 307 34.01 15.84 -8.95
N GLU A 308 34.99 15.29 -8.23
CA GLU A 308 36.39 15.57 -8.47
C GLU A 308 37.07 14.66 -9.52
N ASN A 309 36.51 13.52 -9.92
CA ASN A 309 37.22 12.55 -10.77
C ASN A 309 36.37 11.79 -11.81
N HIS A 310 35.33 12.39 -12.37
CA HIS A 310 34.43 11.68 -13.29
C HIS A 310 35.02 11.23 -14.62
N GLN A 311 36.16 11.76 -15.02
CA GLN A 311 36.77 11.39 -16.30
C GLN A 311 37.78 10.25 -16.22
N LYS A 312 38.24 9.80 -15.03
CA LYS A 312 39.33 8.81 -14.89
C LYS A 312 39.34 7.92 -13.63
N ALA A 313 38.30 7.91 -12.79
CA ALA A 313 38.35 7.11 -11.59
C ALA A 313 38.11 5.63 -11.89
N THR A 314 39.14 4.82 -11.77
CA THR A 314 39.01 3.38 -11.59
C THR A 314 38.31 3.11 -10.26
N ARG A 315 37.49 2.05 -10.21
CA ARG A 315 36.68 1.61 -9.06
C ARG A 315 37.38 1.62 -7.69
N SER A 316 38.70 1.49 -7.68
CA SER A 316 39.57 1.42 -6.50
C SER A 316 39.67 2.71 -5.68
N GLU A 317 39.37 3.88 -6.23
CA GLU A 317 39.55 5.17 -5.55
C GLU A 317 38.32 5.64 -4.73
N TYR A 318 37.19 5.00 -4.87
CA TYR A 318 35.97 5.31 -4.11
C TYR A 318 36.05 4.92 -2.61
N ILE A 319 37.16 4.33 -2.18
CA ILE A 319 37.28 3.59 -0.92
C ILE A 319 37.66 4.45 0.32
N LYS A 320 37.87 5.76 0.20
CA LYS A 320 38.51 6.56 1.28
C LYS A 320 37.63 7.62 1.98
N THR A 321 36.36 7.48 2.08
CA THR A 321 35.57 8.40 2.92
C THR A 321 34.97 7.68 4.11
N GLU A 322 35.37 8.11 5.30
CA GLU A 322 34.60 7.79 6.51
C GLU A 322 33.18 8.29 6.36
N ALA A 323 32.20 7.43 6.65
CA ALA A 323 30.82 7.85 6.76
C ALA A 323 30.73 9.08 7.67
N PRO A 324 30.01 10.14 7.27
CA PRO A 324 29.83 11.27 8.15
C PRO A 324 29.27 10.75 9.47
N LYS A 325 29.97 11.00 10.57
CA LYS A 325 29.50 10.66 11.91
C LYS A 325 28.19 11.42 12.12
N ILE A 326 27.09 10.73 11.90
CA ILE A 326 25.78 11.24 12.27
C ILE A 326 25.82 11.35 13.80
N LYS A 327 26.06 12.55 14.29
CA LYS A 327 25.84 12.84 15.70
C LYS A 327 24.37 12.53 15.94
N GLY A 328 24.11 11.42 16.61
CA GLY A 328 22.80 11.18 17.19
C GLY A 328 22.41 12.46 17.89
N ARG A 329 21.24 13.03 17.57
CA ARG A 329 20.71 14.20 18.30
C ARG A 329 20.69 13.80 19.77
N SER A 330 21.72 14.21 20.53
CA SER A 330 21.71 14.03 21.98
C SER A 330 20.52 14.84 22.50
N ILE A 331 19.57 14.14 23.09
CA ILE A 331 18.48 14.71 23.86
C ILE A 331 19.08 15.31 25.14
N GLY A 332 19.58 16.50 24.98
CA GLY A 332 20.15 17.31 26.02
C GLY A 332 20.08 18.76 25.56
N ALA A 333 18.86 19.28 25.33
CA ALA A 333 18.68 20.69 25.06
C ALA A 333 19.20 21.48 26.28
N LYS A 334 20.17 22.34 26.04
CA LYS A 334 20.52 23.38 27.03
C LYS A 334 19.25 24.16 27.34
N GLN A 335 18.93 24.31 28.59
CA GLN A 335 17.75 25.01 29.06
C GLN A 335 17.60 26.38 28.34
N GLY A 336 16.52 26.53 27.54
CA GLY A 336 16.23 27.75 26.78
C GLY A 336 16.51 27.71 25.25
N GLN A 337 17.06 26.64 24.71
CA GLN A 337 17.28 26.53 23.27
C GLN A 337 16.14 25.76 22.60
N ILE A 338 15.44 26.39 21.62
CA ILE A 338 14.40 25.73 20.83
C ILE A 338 15.01 24.58 20.04
N THR A 339 14.48 23.37 20.24
CA THR A 339 14.82 22.19 19.43
C THR A 339 14.10 22.29 18.09
N LYS A 340 14.83 22.35 17.00
CA LYS A 340 14.26 22.39 15.65
C LYS A 340 13.65 21.05 15.27
N GLU A 341 12.41 21.11 14.81
CA GLU A 341 11.65 19.94 14.36
C GLU A 341 12.03 19.55 12.93
N SER A 342 11.91 18.26 12.64
CA SER A 342 12.04 17.71 11.30
C SER A 342 10.83 18.05 10.45
N ARG A 343 11.03 18.28 9.14
CA ARG A 343 9.96 18.48 8.18
C ARG A 343 9.86 17.31 7.21
N THR A 344 8.64 17.01 6.78
CA THR A 344 8.34 15.91 5.88
C THR A 344 7.53 16.41 4.68
N ALA A 345 7.94 16.05 3.46
CA ALA A 345 7.12 16.25 2.28
C ALA A 345 6.21 15.04 2.04
N LEU A 346 5.02 15.27 1.48
CA LEU A 346 4.19 14.22 0.91
C LEU A 346 4.00 14.50 -0.58
N LEU A 347 4.45 13.58 -1.42
CA LEU A 347 4.41 13.69 -2.87
C LEU A 347 3.28 12.81 -3.42
N LEU A 348 2.21 13.43 -3.88
CA LEU A 348 1.16 12.77 -4.67
C LEU A 348 1.63 12.66 -6.12
N ARG A 349 1.71 11.43 -6.62
CA ARG A 349 2.19 11.18 -7.98
C ARG A 349 1.04 11.24 -8.98
N SER A 350 1.17 12.11 -9.96
CA SER A 350 0.20 12.31 -11.01
C SER A 350 0.86 12.45 -12.39
N TYR A 351 0.09 12.70 -13.42
CA TYR A 351 0.59 12.84 -14.79
C TYR A 351 -0.32 13.73 -15.64
N THR A 352 0.22 14.29 -16.72
CA THR A 352 -0.55 15.09 -17.68
C THR A 352 -1.61 14.24 -18.38
N GLY A 353 -2.83 14.78 -18.46
CA GLY A 353 -4.02 14.08 -18.97
C GLY A 353 -4.80 13.29 -17.89
N MET A 354 -4.36 13.33 -16.62
CA MET A 354 -5.16 12.77 -15.53
C MET A 354 -6.45 13.60 -15.34
N LYS A 355 -7.56 12.90 -15.27
CA LYS A 355 -8.86 13.52 -14.94
C LYS A 355 -9.07 13.47 -13.43
N TYR A 356 -8.83 14.58 -12.76
CA TYR A 356 -9.08 14.71 -11.32
C TYR A 356 -10.60 14.69 -11.06
N THR A 357 -11.06 13.62 -10.44
CA THR A 357 -12.46 13.53 -9.99
C THR A 357 -12.68 14.40 -8.75
N ASP A 358 -13.95 14.68 -8.41
CA ASP A 358 -14.26 15.40 -7.16
C ASP A 358 -13.71 14.66 -5.92
N ASN A 359 -13.74 13.32 -5.97
CA ASN A 359 -13.16 12.51 -4.89
C ASN A 359 -11.65 12.64 -4.79
N ASP A 360 -10.92 12.70 -5.90
CA ASP A 360 -9.47 12.94 -5.89
C ASP A 360 -9.16 14.31 -5.27
N ARG A 361 -9.91 15.36 -5.66
CA ARG A 361 -9.78 16.69 -5.08
C ARG A 361 -10.06 16.70 -3.59
N GLN A 362 -11.10 16.01 -3.12
CA GLN A 362 -11.42 15.87 -1.69
C GLN A 362 -10.29 15.22 -0.91
N VAL A 363 -9.66 14.18 -1.45
CA VAL A 363 -8.53 13.49 -0.81
C VAL A 363 -7.31 14.42 -0.74
N ILE A 364 -6.99 15.13 -1.82
CA ILE A 364 -5.87 16.10 -1.82
C ILE A 364 -6.10 17.19 -0.78
N ARG A 365 -7.30 17.78 -0.75
CA ARG A 365 -7.70 18.80 0.24
C ARG A 365 -7.58 18.29 1.68
N ALA A 366 -7.98 17.04 1.92
CA ALA A 366 -7.83 16.37 3.20
C ALA A 366 -6.37 16.23 3.61
N LEU A 367 -5.51 15.77 2.71
CA LEU A 367 -4.07 15.64 2.96
C LEU A 367 -3.44 16.99 3.32
N VAL A 368 -3.72 18.05 2.54
CA VAL A 368 -3.18 19.38 2.84
C VAL A 368 -3.67 19.90 4.18
N SER A 369 -4.97 19.80 4.45
CA SER A 369 -5.56 20.31 5.70
C SER A 369 -5.04 19.56 6.93
N GLU A 370 -5.07 18.22 6.88
CA GLU A 370 -4.71 17.38 8.03
C GLU A 370 -3.19 17.32 8.27
N LEU A 371 -2.39 17.34 7.21
CA LEU A 371 -0.94 17.20 7.34
C LEU A 371 -0.24 18.55 7.40
N SER A 372 -0.55 19.49 6.51
CA SER A 372 0.18 20.75 6.45
C SER A 372 -0.39 21.80 7.38
N LEU A 373 -1.66 22.16 7.21
CA LEU A 373 -2.24 23.28 7.95
C LEU A 373 -2.41 22.99 9.44
N LYS A 374 -2.88 21.80 9.80
CA LYS A 374 -3.08 21.42 11.22
C LYS A 374 -1.78 21.18 11.98
N THR A 375 -0.67 20.93 11.27
CA THR A 375 0.64 20.74 11.92
C THR A 375 1.52 21.99 11.90
N GLY A 376 1.02 23.11 11.34
CA GLY A 376 1.80 24.34 11.23
C GLY A 376 2.98 24.22 10.26
N GLY A 377 2.88 23.37 9.23
CA GLY A 377 3.92 23.18 8.22
C GLY A 377 4.98 22.12 8.56
N GLN A 378 4.76 21.27 9.56
CA GLN A 378 5.60 20.08 9.79
C GLN A 378 5.60 19.19 8.56
N TYR A 379 4.44 19.02 7.95
CA TYR A 379 4.26 18.40 6.64
C TYR A 379 4.02 19.48 5.58
N GLU A 380 4.44 19.18 4.35
CA GLU A 380 4.07 19.93 3.15
C GLU A 380 3.69 18.99 2.04
N VAL A 381 2.55 19.25 1.38
CA VAL A 381 1.97 18.37 0.38
C VAL A 381 2.21 18.95 -1.01
N PHE A 382 2.66 18.10 -1.92
CA PHE A 382 2.94 18.46 -3.31
C PHE A 382 2.26 17.49 -4.28
N LEU A 383 1.87 17.98 -5.45
CA LEU A 383 1.60 17.17 -6.62
C LEU A 383 2.86 17.07 -7.47
N LEU A 384 3.37 15.85 -7.66
CA LEU A 384 4.51 15.57 -8.54
C LEU A 384 3.97 15.03 -9.87
N VAL A 385 3.86 15.90 -10.87
CA VAL A 385 3.13 15.64 -12.12
C VAL A 385 4.10 15.36 -13.26
N HIS A 386 4.01 14.14 -13.81
CA HIS A 386 4.78 13.71 -14.97
C HIS A 386 4.23 14.31 -16.26
N SER A 387 5.02 15.10 -16.97
CA SER A 387 4.72 15.52 -18.34
C SER A 387 5.02 14.38 -19.30
N LYS A 388 3.96 13.71 -19.79
CA LYS A 388 4.10 12.55 -20.68
C LYS A 388 4.61 12.92 -22.08
N ASN A 389 4.39 14.16 -22.52
CA ASN A 389 4.85 14.61 -23.81
C ASN A 389 6.33 15.04 -23.72
N GLN A 390 7.21 14.14 -24.12
CA GLN A 390 8.66 14.33 -24.08
C GLN A 390 9.15 15.37 -25.07
N SER A 391 8.38 15.74 -26.10
CA SER A 391 8.78 16.76 -27.07
C SER A 391 8.62 18.19 -26.56
N LEU A 392 7.99 18.39 -25.40
CA LEU A 392 7.79 19.72 -24.83
C LEU A 392 8.96 20.11 -23.93
N PRO A 393 9.73 21.19 -24.29
CA PRO A 393 10.86 21.69 -23.49
C PRO A 393 10.35 22.52 -22.31
N ILE A 394 9.56 21.92 -21.41
CA ILE A 394 8.88 22.63 -20.32
C ILE A 394 9.82 23.27 -19.29
N PHE A 395 11.11 22.91 -19.29
CA PHE A 395 12.10 23.47 -18.37
C PHE A 395 12.95 24.56 -19.02
N ASP A 396 12.83 24.77 -20.35
CA ASP A 396 13.50 25.81 -21.11
C ASP A 396 12.58 27.02 -21.42
N ASP A 397 11.27 26.86 -21.15
CA ASP A 397 10.23 27.83 -21.45
C ASP A 397 9.21 27.91 -20.29
N ASP A 398 9.27 28.98 -19.51
CA ASP A 398 8.40 29.22 -18.37
C ASP A 398 6.93 29.39 -18.77
N GLU A 399 6.63 29.97 -19.93
CA GLU A 399 5.25 30.14 -20.42
C GLU A 399 4.65 28.77 -20.78
N LEU A 400 5.45 27.91 -21.41
CA LEU A 400 5.06 26.54 -21.72
C LEU A 400 4.86 25.73 -20.45
N TYR A 401 5.74 25.85 -19.46
CA TYR A 401 5.58 25.22 -18.15
C TYR A 401 4.23 25.59 -17.52
N GLN A 402 3.90 26.89 -17.48
CA GLN A 402 2.66 27.38 -16.92
C GLN A 402 1.44 26.94 -17.74
N THR A 403 1.56 26.81 -19.05
CA THR A 403 0.50 26.32 -19.93
C THR A 403 0.21 24.83 -19.62
N VAL A 404 1.25 23.99 -19.59
CA VAL A 404 1.10 22.55 -19.26
C VAL A 404 0.49 22.37 -17.86
N LEU A 405 0.90 23.18 -16.90
CA LEU A 405 0.35 23.17 -15.55
C LEU A 405 -1.15 23.49 -15.55
N LYS A 406 -1.55 24.58 -16.18
CA LYS A 406 -2.94 25.06 -16.24
C LYS A 406 -3.88 24.08 -16.95
N ASP A 407 -3.39 23.46 -18.02
CA ASP A 407 -4.20 22.55 -18.83
C ASP A 407 -4.42 21.18 -18.16
N ASN A 408 -3.56 20.80 -17.20
CA ASN A 408 -3.55 19.45 -16.67
C ASN A 408 -3.83 19.32 -15.16
N VAL A 409 -3.80 20.42 -14.41
CA VAL A 409 -3.98 20.42 -12.96
C VAL A 409 -5.09 21.38 -12.56
N PRO A 410 -6.00 21.01 -11.63
CA PRO A 410 -7.00 21.95 -11.12
C PRO A 410 -6.35 23.21 -10.52
N ALA A 411 -6.94 24.38 -10.78
CA ALA A 411 -6.40 25.68 -10.40
C ALA A 411 -6.01 25.79 -8.94
N GLU A 412 -6.83 25.21 -8.05
CA GLU A 412 -6.60 25.22 -6.60
C GLU A 412 -5.26 24.59 -6.18
N PHE A 413 -4.68 23.69 -7.01
CA PHE A 413 -3.43 22.96 -6.69
C PHE A 413 -2.21 23.48 -7.43
N HIS A 414 -2.32 24.47 -8.32
CA HIS A 414 -1.17 24.99 -9.08
C HIS A 414 0.00 25.38 -8.19
N GLY A 415 -0.26 26.07 -7.08
CA GLY A 415 0.77 26.58 -6.18
C GLY A 415 1.54 25.50 -5.38
N MET A 416 1.11 24.24 -5.44
CA MET A 416 1.76 23.08 -4.79
C MET A 416 2.18 22.00 -5.78
N THR A 417 2.14 22.29 -7.09
CA THR A 417 2.49 21.34 -8.14
C THR A 417 3.91 21.53 -8.62
N VAL A 418 4.62 20.43 -8.79
CA VAL A 418 5.94 20.35 -9.42
C VAL A 418 5.81 19.45 -10.65
N LEU A 419 6.06 20.02 -11.84
CA LEU A 419 6.16 19.23 -13.07
C LEU A 419 7.53 18.59 -13.17
N TRP A 420 7.59 17.42 -13.80
CA TRP A 420 8.81 16.77 -14.19
C TRP A 420 8.64 16.06 -15.53
N SER A 421 9.74 15.78 -16.24
CA SER A 421 9.72 15.04 -17.50
C SER A 421 10.84 14.01 -17.55
N ASP A 422 10.72 13.04 -18.45
CA ASP A 422 11.77 12.05 -18.67
C ASP A 422 13.08 12.70 -19.11
N HIS A 423 13.05 13.72 -19.97
CA HIS A 423 14.25 14.46 -20.38
C HIS A 423 14.99 15.09 -19.21
N GLN A 424 14.29 15.80 -18.33
CA GLN A 424 14.90 16.36 -17.12
C GLN A 424 15.63 15.30 -16.29
N VAL A 425 15.01 14.12 -16.15
CA VAL A 425 15.58 13.02 -15.38
C VAL A 425 16.80 12.43 -16.10
N TRP A 426 16.75 12.30 -17.43
CA TRP A 426 17.87 11.79 -18.21
C TRP A 426 19.08 12.74 -18.18
N ASP A 427 18.84 14.05 -18.21
CA ASP A 427 19.89 15.06 -18.07
C ASP A 427 20.58 15.00 -16.70
N VAL A 428 19.81 14.73 -15.65
CA VAL A 428 20.35 14.55 -14.29
C VAL A 428 21.15 13.26 -14.15
N TYR A 429 20.73 12.16 -14.83
CA TYR A 429 21.33 10.84 -14.69
C TYR A 429 21.86 10.29 -16.05
N PRO A 430 22.83 10.96 -16.68
CA PRO A 430 23.31 10.57 -18.01
C PRO A 430 24.03 9.22 -18.05
N ALA A 431 24.53 8.72 -16.89
CA ALA A 431 25.17 7.42 -16.79
C ALA A 431 24.18 6.24 -16.86
N LEU A 432 22.88 6.47 -16.70
CA LEU A 432 21.85 5.50 -17.00
C LEU A 432 21.60 5.44 -18.49
N THR A 433 22.36 4.63 -19.22
CA THR A 433 22.32 4.60 -20.70
C THR A 433 21.28 3.63 -21.26
N ASP A 434 20.82 2.67 -20.47
CA ASP A 434 19.81 1.70 -20.88
C ASP A 434 18.43 2.36 -20.94
N GLU A 435 17.75 2.26 -22.08
CA GLU A 435 16.43 2.87 -22.28
C GLU A 435 15.36 2.31 -21.36
N TYR A 436 15.46 1.03 -21.03
CA TYR A 436 14.52 0.39 -20.13
C TYR A 436 14.74 0.84 -18.67
N ALA A 437 15.99 1.05 -18.26
CA ALA A 437 16.31 1.65 -16.97
C ALA A 437 15.76 3.07 -16.82
N ARG A 438 15.65 3.81 -17.93
CA ARG A 438 15.13 5.18 -17.99
C ARG A 438 13.61 5.24 -18.13
N ALA A 439 12.97 4.16 -18.55
CA ALA A 439 11.52 4.14 -18.74
C ALA A 439 10.80 4.46 -17.43
N VAL A 440 9.74 5.26 -17.49
CA VAL A 440 9.04 5.79 -16.31
C VAL A 440 8.64 4.73 -15.26
N HIS A 441 8.30 3.54 -15.72
CA HIS A 441 7.93 2.42 -14.83
C HIS A 441 9.14 1.82 -14.09
N SER A 442 10.35 1.87 -14.66
CA SER A 442 11.59 1.46 -13.98
C SER A 442 12.21 2.59 -13.17
N ALA A 443 11.97 3.83 -13.60
CA ALA A 443 12.69 5.04 -13.17
C ALA A 443 11.86 5.94 -12.22
N GLN A 444 10.75 5.48 -11.70
CA GLN A 444 9.81 6.32 -10.93
C GLN A 444 10.42 7.05 -9.72
N TRP A 445 11.51 6.54 -9.15
CA TRP A 445 12.21 7.17 -8.03
C TRP A 445 13.15 8.30 -8.42
N LEU A 446 13.54 8.39 -9.71
CA LEU A 446 14.47 9.42 -10.17
C LEU A 446 13.88 10.83 -9.99
N SER A 447 12.59 11.01 -10.27
CA SER A 447 11.89 12.28 -10.04
C SER A 447 11.78 12.64 -8.55
N VAL A 448 11.58 11.64 -7.69
CA VAL A 448 11.54 11.83 -6.22
C VAL A 448 12.91 12.21 -5.67
N GLN A 449 13.97 11.60 -6.19
CA GLN A 449 15.36 11.95 -5.86
C GLN A 449 15.67 13.37 -6.29
N LYS A 450 15.32 13.75 -7.53
CA LYS A 450 15.48 15.12 -8.02
C LYS A 450 14.75 16.12 -7.15
N PHE A 451 13.48 15.86 -6.81
CA PHE A 451 12.72 16.68 -5.87
C PHE A 451 13.45 16.82 -4.52
N SER A 452 14.00 15.73 -3.96
CA SER A 452 14.74 15.77 -2.71
C SER A 452 16.02 16.63 -2.77
N GLN A 453 16.70 16.65 -3.92
CA GLN A 453 17.86 17.52 -4.11
C GLN A 453 17.46 19.00 -4.20
N ASP A 454 16.35 19.30 -4.86
CA ASP A 454 15.81 20.68 -5.02
C ASP A 454 15.16 21.18 -3.71
N HIS A 455 14.69 20.28 -2.85
CA HIS A 455 13.99 20.59 -1.60
C HIS A 455 14.72 20.01 -0.38
N PRO A 456 15.93 20.45 -0.07
CA PRO A 456 16.79 19.85 0.96
C PRO A 456 16.30 20.07 2.40
N GLN A 457 15.27 20.91 2.60
CA GLN A 457 14.68 21.19 3.89
C GLN A 457 13.84 20.03 4.47
N PHE A 458 13.52 19.02 3.67
CA PHE A 458 12.77 17.85 4.12
C PHE A 458 13.70 16.73 4.54
N ASP A 459 13.51 16.20 5.75
CA ASP A 459 14.27 15.06 6.26
C ASP A 459 13.67 13.71 5.81
N HIS A 460 12.36 13.71 5.46
CA HIS A 460 11.63 12.54 4.96
C HIS A 460 10.67 12.93 3.85
N ILE A 461 10.38 11.98 2.97
CA ILE A 461 9.36 12.11 1.92
C ILE A 461 8.42 10.90 2.01
N TRP A 462 7.12 11.14 2.08
CA TRP A 462 6.09 10.16 1.78
C TRP A 462 5.82 10.17 0.28
N ASN A 463 6.06 9.05 -0.40
CA ASN A 463 5.59 8.84 -1.76
C ASN A 463 4.16 8.30 -1.71
N TRP A 464 3.23 8.93 -2.42
CA TRP A 464 1.80 8.69 -2.29
C TRP A 464 1.14 8.44 -3.65
N GLU A 465 0.33 7.39 -3.73
CA GLU A 465 -0.39 7.02 -4.95
C GLU A 465 -1.79 7.62 -4.98
N MET A 466 -2.24 8.08 -6.16
CA MET A 466 -3.53 8.74 -6.32
C MET A 466 -4.73 7.79 -6.12
N ASP A 467 -4.54 6.50 -6.29
CA ASP A 467 -5.57 5.46 -6.10
C ASP A 467 -5.61 4.85 -4.70
N PHE A 468 -4.88 5.43 -3.77
CA PHE A 468 -4.96 5.10 -2.36
C PHE A 468 -6.05 5.91 -1.65
N ARG A 469 -6.78 5.25 -0.77
CA ARG A 469 -7.77 5.89 0.12
C ARG A 469 -7.56 5.44 1.55
N TYR A 470 -7.77 6.38 2.48
CA TYR A 470 -7.74 6.10 3.91
C TYR A 470 -9.00 6.67 4.58
N THR A 471 -9.75 5.82 5.24
CA THR A 471 -11.00 6.25 5.89
C THR A 471 -10.76 7.03 7.17
N GLY A 472 -9.64 6.78 7.87
CA GLY A 472 -9.25 7.47 9.10
C GLY A 472 -8.53 8.81 8.86
N HIS A 473 -7.90 9.33 9.90
CA HIS A 473 -7.17 10.60 9.90
C HIS A 473 -5.73 10.42 9.41
N HIS A 474 -5.32 11.14 8.37
CA HIS A 474 -4.00 10.95 7.74
C HIS A 474 -2.82 11.23 8.68
N TYR A 475 -2.87 12.29 9.48
CA TYR A 475 -1.79 12.59 10.43
C TYR A 475 -1.63 11.47 11.47
N ASP A 476 -2.74 10.98 12.03
CA ASP A 476 -2.73 9.85 12.96
C ASP A 476 -2.06 8.60 12.36
N LEU A 477 -2.39 8.30 11.11
CA LEU A 477 -1.78 7.20 10.37
C LEU A 477 -0.26 7.37 10.23
N LEU A 478 0.19 8.49 9.65
CA LEU A 478 1.59 8.67 9.28
C LEU A 478 2.52 8.74 10.50
N GLU A 479 2.09 9.41 11.57
CA GLU A 479 2.86 9.47 12.81
C GLU A 479 2.94 8.09 13.49
N LYS A 480 1.85 7.34 13.50
CA LYS A 480 1.81 6.00 14.10
C LYS A 480 2.63 4.98 13.32
N LEU A 481 2.60 5.02 11.99
CA LEU A 481 3.49 4.21 11.16
C LEU A 481 4.97 4.55 11.43
N SER A 482 5.28 5.82 11.55
CA SER A 482 6.63 6.31 11.86
C SER A 482 7.08 5.88 13.26
N ALA A 483 6.21 6.01 14.25
CA ALA A 483 6.47 5.59 15.63
C ALA A 483 6.66 4.06 15.74
N PHE A 484 5.86 3.27 15.03
CA PHE A 484 6.03 1.83 14.95
C PHE A 484 7.40 1.46 14.39
N ALA A 485 7.75 2.06 13.24
CA ALA A 485 9.03 1.79 12.58
C ALA A 485 10.22 2.16 13.46
N LYS A 486 10.12 3.27 14.21
CA LYS A 486 11.15 3.72 15.14
C LYS A 486 11.41 2.74 16.27
N LYS A 487 10.38 2.05 16.76
CA LYS A 487 10.49 1.05 17.84
C LYS A 487 11.12 -0.27 17.39
N GLN A 488 11.18 -0.57 16.07
CA GLN A 488 11.63 -1.86 15.60
C GLN A 488 13.14 -2.05 15.78
N PRO A 489 13.58 -3.14 16.44
CA PRO A 489 14.99 -3.54 16.48
C PRO A 489 15.44 -4.08 15.13
N ARG A 490 16.75 -3.98 14.82
CA ARG A 490 17.34 -4.46 13.55
C ARG A 490 17.57 -5.97 13.53
N LYS A 491 17.69 -6.62 14.70
CA LYS A 491 17.82 -8.08 14.80
C LYS A 491 16.62 -8.78 14.14
N TYR A 492 16.86 -9.62 13.15
CA TYR A 492 15.85 -10.28 12.31
C TYR A 492 14.85 -9.32 11.66
N LEU A 493 15.22 -8.09 11.38
CA LEU A 493 14.31 -7.10 10.82
C LEU A 493 13.99 -7.39 9.36
N TRP A 494 14.99 -7.73 8.56
CA TRP A 494 14.79 -8.09 7.16
C TRP A 494 13.90 -9.32 7.03
N GLU A 495 14.10 -10.31 7.87
CA GLU A 495 13.35 -11.55 7.91
C GLU A 495 11.89 -11.33 8.36
N ARG A 496 11.65 -10.40 9.28
CA ARG A 496 10.28 -9.96 9.64
C ARG A 496 9.62 -9.19 8.51
N ASN A 497 10.37 -8.36 7.81
CA ASN A 497 9.86 -7.58 6.68
C ASN A 497 9.43 -8.47 5.50
N GLU A 498 10.02 -9.65 5.35
CA GLU A 498 9.73 -10.60 4.28
C GLU A 498 8.45 -11.41 4.50
N ARG A 499 7.76 -11.23 5.63
CA ARG A 499 6.61 -12.05 6.00
C ARG A 499 5.34 -11.23 6.17
N TYR A 500 4.23 -11.81 5.76
CA TYR A 500 2.94 -11.36 6.24
C TYR A 500 2.78 -11.72 7.71
N TYR A 501 2.50 -10.74 8.53
CA TYR A 501 2.09 -10.99 9.92
C TYR A 501 0.60 -11.32 9.95
N ILE A 502 0.27 -12.53 10.39
CA ILE A 502 -1.08 -13.10 10.47
C ILE A 502 -1.40 -13.33 11.95
N PRO A 503 -2.18 -12.47 12.63
CA PRO A 503 -2.38 -12.57 14.08
C PRO A 503 -2.94 -13.91 14.54
N GLU A 504 -3.91 -14.49 13.80
CA GLU A 504 -4.52 -15.78 14.12
C GLU A 504 -3.51 -16.96 14.11
N TYR A 505 -2.44 -16.84 13.33
CA TYR A 505 -1.41 -17.89 13.20
C TYR A 505 -0.16 -17.61 14.03
N HIS A 506 0.30 -16.37 14.00
CA HIS A 506 1.57 -15.98 14.61
C HIS A 506 1.45 -15.54 16.08
N GLY A 507 0.24 -15.24 16.55
CA GLY A 507 0.03 -14.66 17.88
C GLY A 507 0.54 -13.21 17.96
N ASP A 508 1.16 -12.84 19.08
CA ASP A 508 1.66 -11.49 19.31
C ASP A 508 2.91 -11.17 18.46
N TYR A 509 2.97 -9.94 17.94
CA TYR A 509 4.02 -9.50 17.01
C TYR A 509 5.40 -9.42 17.64
N ASP A 510 5.48 -8.88 18.86
CA ASP A 510 6.75 -8.60 19.52
C ASP A 510 7.33 -9.81 20.28
N THR A 511 6.54 -10.86 20.47
CA THR A 511 6.94 -12.12 21.13
C THR A 511 6.89 -13.30 20.15
N SER A 512 5.75 -13.98 20.03
CA SER A 512 5.63 -15.27 19.32
C SER A 512 5.94 -15.18 17.81
N PHE A 513 5.56 -14.09 17.12
CA PHE A 513 5.94 -13.90 15.72
C PHE A 513 7.44 -13.68 15.58
N ARG A 514 8.04 -12.85 16.45
CA ARG A 514 9.49 -12.62 16.48
C ARG A 514 10.27 -13.90 16.76
N GLU A 515 9.79 -14.74 17.69
CA GLU A 515 10.38 -16.03 18.01
C GLU A 515 10.26 -17.03 16.85
N ASP A 516 9.10 -17.08 16.16
CA ASP A 516 8.92 -17.94 14.97
C ASP A 516 9.89 -17.54 13.85
N VAL A 517 10.08 -16.23 13.62
CA VAL A 517 11.05 -15.73 12.64
C VAL A 517 12.47 -16.15 13.03
N ALA A 518 12.87 -15.93 14.26
CA ALA A 518 14.21 -16.29 14.75
C ALA A 518 14.47 -17.80 14.65
N LYS A 519 13.48 -18.62 15.04
CA LYS A 519 13.58 -20.08 14.98
C LYS A 519 13.76 -20.60 13.56
N LYS A 520 13.01 -20.06 12.60
CA LYS A 520 13.05 -20.51 11.21
C LYS A 520 14.31 -20.06 10.48
N ARG A 521 14.79 -18.84 10.76
CA ARG A 521 15.99 -18.29 10.09
C ARG A 521 17.29 -18.74 10.74
N GLY A 522 17.34 -18.96 12.03
CA GLY A 522 18.57 -19.33 12.74
C GLY A 522 19.69 -18.35 12.41
N ASN A 523 20.83 -18.89 11.95
CA ASN A 523 22.00 -18.08 11.61
C ASN A 523 21.95 -17.44 10.20
N LYS A 524 20.90 -17.70 9.42
CA LYS A 524 20.70 -17.13 8.07
C LYS A 524 20.01 -15.76 8.15
N THR A 525 20.57 -14.82 8.88
CA THR A 525 20.01 -13.47 9.03
C THR A 525 20.88 -12.42 8.38
N VAL A 526 20.26 -11.33 7.93
CA VAL A 526 20.96 -10.15 7.45
C VAL A 526 21.43 -9.34 8.66
N TRP A 527 22.75 -9.37 8.94
CA TRP A 527 23.38 -8.64 10.02
C TRP A 527 24.39 -7.63 9.50
N GLY A 528 23.92 -6.42 9.23
CA GLY A 528 24.68 -5.39 8.55
C GLY A 528 24.55 -5.46 7.02
N PRO A 529 25.25 -4.55 6.30
CA PRO A 529 25.25 -4.54 4.84
C PRO A 529 26.03 -5.73 4.26
N PRO A 530 25.64 -6.23 3.07
CA PRO A 530 26.41 -7.25 2.37
C PRO A 530 27.79 -6.71 1.95
N ASP A 531 28.79 -7.57 1.96
CA ASP A 531 30.14 -7.24 1.48
C ASP A 531 30.18 -7.42 -0.05
N LEU A 532 30.21 -6.32 -0.77
CA LEU A 532 30.20 -6.29 -2.23
C LEU A 532 31.32 -5.36 -2.73
N PRO A 533 32.10 -5.78 -3.74
CA PRO A 533 33.27 -5.03 -4.19
C PRO A 533 32.92 -3.67 -4.83
N PHE A 534 31.71 -3.51 -5.33
CA PHE A 534 31.23 -2.32 -6.05
C PHE A 534 30.28 -1.43 -5.23
N VAL A 535 30.00 -1.79 -3.97
CA VAL A 535 29.18 -0.99 -3.05
C VAL A 535 29.98 -0.71 -1.79
N LYS A 536 30.07 0.55 -1.41
CA LYS A 536 30.64 0.95 -0.12
C LYS A 536 29.49 1.34 0.82
N PRO A 537 29.17 0.52 1.83
CA PRO A 537 28.12 0.83 2.77
C PRO A 537 28.36 2.12 3.54
N VAL A 538 27.31 2.92 3.73
CA VAL A 538 27.36 4.20 4.45
C VAL A 538 26.47 4.24 5.69
N GLY A 539 25.67 3.20 5.91
CA GLY A 539 24.85 3.06 7.10
C GLY A 539 25.63 2.64 8.35
N PRO A 540 24.97 2.57 9.49
CA PRO A 540 25.60 2.17 10.73
C PRO A 540 26.05 0.70 10.68
N LYS A 541 27.25 0.45 11.22
CA LYS A 541 27.72 -0.91 11.41
C LYS A 541 27.04 -1.55 12.62
N PRO A 542 26.84 -2.88 12.61
CA PRO A 542 26.39 -3.58 13.80
C PRO A 542 27.28 -3.28 15.01
N PRO A 543 26.67 -3.10 16.19
CA PRO A 543 27.46 -2.81 17.41
C PRO A 543 28.22 -4.02 17.93
N VAL A 544 27.81 -5.22 17.58
CA VAL A 544 28.39 -6.51 17.94
C VAL A 544 28.65 -7.36 16.69
N ALA A 545 29.54 -8.34 16.80
CA ALA A 545 29.97 -9.13 15.65
C ALA A 545 28.84 -10.06 15.12
N SER A 546 28.06 -10.62 16.02
CA SER A 546 26.97 -11.54 15.70
C SER A 546 25.64 -11.00 16.19
N HIS A 547 24.58 -11.28 15.44
CA HIS A 547 23.20 -10.97 15.85
C HIS A 547 22.80 -11.70 17.15
N GLU A 548 23.44 -12.81 17.47
CA GLU A 548 23.16 -13.58 18.69
C GLU A 548 23.49 -12.77 19.94
N GLU A 549 24.54 -11.93 19.87
CA GLU A 549 25.00 -11.08 20.97
C GLU A 549 24.08 -9.86 21.22
N ASP A 550 23.21 -9.52 20.27
CA ASP A 550 22.25 -8.41 20.41
C ASP A 550 20.93 -8.91 21.06
N ASN A 551 20.46 -8.20 22.07
CA ASN A 551 19.20 -8.49 22.76
C ASN A 551 18.04 -7.66 22.22
N TYR A 552 17.90 -7.54 20.90
CA TYR A 552 16.89 -6.70 20.26
C TYR A 552 16.98 -5.21 20.64
N GLU A 553 18.17 -4.71 20.88
CA GLU A 553 18.41 -3.32 21.28
C GLU A 553 18.84 -2.46 20.10
N TRP A 554 19.67 -3.00 19.23
CA TRP A 554 20.17 -2.25 18.08
C TRP A 554 19.04 -1.82 17.15
N GLY A 555 18.96 -0.52 16.87
CA GLY A 555 17.96 0.10 16.01
C GLY A 555 16.70 0.59 16.74
N VAL A 556 16.50 0.23 18.01
CA VAL A 556 15.38 0.78 18.80
C VAL A 556 15.59 2.27 19.02
N GLY A 557 14.56 3.07 18.72
CA GLY A 557 14.65 4.54 18.77
C GLY A 557 15.29 5.19 17.54
N GLU A 558 15.86 4.42 16.62
CA GLU A 558 16.39 4.92 15.34
C GLU A 558 15.26 5.15 14.34
N GLU A 559 15.25 6.31 13.67
CA GLU A 559 14.35 6.58 12.55
C GLU A 559 14.61 5.60 11.41
N ALA A 560 13.53 5.04 10.83
CA ALA A 560 13.65 4.19 9.67
C ALA A 560 13.94 5.01 8.41
N ASP A 561 14.87 4.52 7.58
CA ASP A 561 15.17 5.13 6.28
C ASP A 561 14.12 4.82 5.23
N PHE A 562 13.47 3.67 5.37
CA PHE A 562 12.37 3.26 4.50
C PHE A 562 11.26 2.60 5.32
N ILE A 563 10.02 3.04 5.11
CA ILE A 563 8.82 2.41 5.67
C ILE A 563 7.91 2.03 4.51
N SER A 564 7.64 0.75 4.37
CA SER A 564 6.66 0.21 3.42
C SER A 564 5.39 -0.24 4.14
N VAL A 565 4.27 -0.19 3.46
CA VAL A 565 2.99 -0.74 3.91
C VAL A 565 2.67 -2.11 3.28
N GLY A 566 3.60 -2.64 2.49
CA GLY A 566 3.59 -4.02 1.98
C GLY A 566 4.86 -4.77 2.39
N PRO A 567 4.86 -6.11 2.39
CA PRO A 567 6.04 -6.90 2.68
C PRO A 567 7.21 -6.55 1.79
N ILE A 568 8.42 -6.65 2.34
CA ILE A 568 9.67 -6.36 1.65
C ILE A 568 10.42 -7.69 1.53
N PHE A 569 10.33 -8.32 0.37
CA PHE A 569 10.80 -9.69 0.15
C PHE A 569 11.92 -9.78 -0.88
N ASP A 570 12.62 -10.90 -0.88
CA ASP A 570 13.58 -11.23 -1.93
C ASP A 570 12.81 -11.65 -3.21
N PRO A 571 12.97 -10.93 -4.33
CA PRO A 571 12.27 -11.26 -5.57
C PRO A 571 12.86 -12.44 -6.33
N VAL A 572 14.01 -12.98 -5.91
CA VAL A 572 14.64 -14.13 -6.60
C VAL A 572 13.71 -15.34 -6.51
N ASP A 573 13.52 -16.02 -7.62
CA ASP A 573 12.61 -17.17 -7.79
C ASP A 573 11.13 -16.90 -7.48
N SER A 574 10.74 -15.64 -7.21
CA SER A 574 9.34 -15.29 -6.91
C SER A 574 8.46 -15.16 -8.15
N GLN A 575 9.04 -15.21 -9.34
CA GLN A 575 8.38 -14.89 -10.62
C GLN A 575 7.87 -13.42 -10.68
N TRP A 576 8.37 -12.55 -9.82
CA TRP A 576 8.09 -11.12 -9.92
C TRP A 576 8.70 -10.57 -11.22
N ILE A 577 7.87 -9.90 -12.04
CA ILE A 577 8.17 -9.54 -13.42
C ILE A 577 9.47 -8.75 -13.61
N ILE A 578 9.80 -7.86 -12.65
CA ILE A 578 10.99 -7.03 -12.72
C ILE A 578 12.15 -7.53 -11.87
N SER A 579 12.09 -8.77 -11.36
CA SER A 579 13.06 -9.33 -10.42
C SER A 579 14.53 -9.22 -10.88
N ASN A 580 14.77 -9.21 -12.19
CA ASN A 580 16.11 -9.16 -12.79
C ASN A 580 16.47 -7.79 -13.38
N HIS A 581 15.67 -6.76 -13.17
CA HIS A 581 15.91 -5.41 -13.69
C HIS A 581 16.88 -4.64 -12.80
N VAL A 582 18.16 -4.94 -12.97
CA VAL A 582 19.30 -4.40 -12.22
C VAL A 582 20.37 -3.95 -13.20
N TRP A 583 20.88 -2.73 -13.08
CA TRP A 583 21.88 -2.13 -13.95
C TRP A 583 23.06 -1.59 -13.15
N GLY A 584 24.27 -1.70 -13.70
CA GLY A 584 25.48 -1.08 -13.18
C GLY A 584 26.05 -1.68 -11.90
N TYR A 585 25.42 -2.68 -11.29
CA TYR A 585 25.93 -3.43 -10.14
C TYR A 585 26.59 -4.73 -10.59
N SER A 586 27.71 -4.61 -11.29
CA SER A 586 28.46 -5.76 -11.81
C SER A 586 29.95 -5.43 -11.92
N ASP A 587 30.79 -6.46 -11.93
CA ASP A 587 32.21 -6.39 -12.26
C ASP A 587 32.63 -7.66 -13.03
N GLU A 588 33.92 -7.89 -13.18
CA GLU A 588 34.45 -9.04 -13.92
C GLU A 588 34.01 -10.40 -13.33
N ASN A 589 33.73 -10.44 -12.02
CA ASN A 589 33.42 -11.66 -11.28
C ASN A 589 31.94 -11.76 -10.86
N HIS A 590 31.16 -10.68 -10.96
CA HIS A 590 29.79 -10.60 -10.48
C HIS A 590 28.85 -10.08 -11.56
N LYS A 591 27.76 -10.79 -11.80
CA LYS A 591 26.68 -10.34 -12.66
C LYS A 591 25.72 -9.43 -11.88
N SER A 592 25.04 -8.51 -12.57
CA SER A 592 24.03 -7.66 -11.95
C SER A 592 22.89 -8.49 -11.31
N THR A 593 22.60 -9.67 -11.86
CA THR A 593 21.59 -10.60 -11.32
C THR A 593 21.97 -11.24 -9.98
N ASP A 594 23.26 -11.20 -9.60
CA ASP A 594 23.78 -11.77 -8.34
C ASP A 594 23.62 -10.77 -7.18
N LEU A 595 23.22 -9.53 -7.47
CA LEU A 595 23.00 -8.49 -6.46
C LEU A 595 21.95 -8.94 -5.44
N PRO A 596 22.25 -8.96 -4.12
CA PRO A 596 21.23 -9.09 -3.10
C PRO A 596 20.23 -7.93 -3.21
N ARG A 597 18.97 -8.27 -3.35
CA ARG A 597 17.93 -7.24 -3.61
C ARG A 597 16.64 -7.52 -2.86
N ARG A 598 15.83 -6.50 -2.75
CA ARG A 598 14.53 -6.55 -2.10
C ARG A 598 13.51 -5.80 -2.92
N THR A 599 12.28 -6.27 -2.87
CA THR A 599 11.14 -5.65 -3.54
C THR A 599 9.96 -5.48 -2.60
N THR A 600 9.11 -4.52 -2.91
CA THR A 600 7.76 -4.40 -2.37
C THR A 600 6.86 -3.94 -3.49
N ILE A 601 5.70 -4.56 -3.67
CA ILE A 601 4.84 -4.28 -4.84
C ILE A 601 4.01 -2.99 -4.71
N VAL A 602 4.11 -2.30 -3.57
CA VAL A 602 3.54 -0.96 -3.39
C VAL A 602 4.65 0.07 -3.29
N THR A 603 4.48 1.16 -4.03
CA THR A 603 5.42 2.28 -3.97
C THR A 603 5.08 3.27 -2.87
N GLN A 604 3.91 3.12 -2.23
CA GLN A 604 3.50 3.95 -1.10
C GLN A 604 4.39 3.70 0.11
N SER A 605 5.21 4.69 0.44
CA SER A 605 6.28 4.52 1.41
C SER A 605 6.80 5.85 1.94
N ARG A 606 7.45 5.80 3.12
CA ARG A 606 8.25 6.91 3.64
C ARG A 606 9.73 6.64 3.38
N ILE A 607 10.44 7.63 2.85
CA ILE A 607 11.87 7.55 2.56
C ILE A 607 12.60 8.68 3.25
N SER A 608 13.73 8.37 3.90
CA SER A 608 14.61 9.38 4.48
C SER A 608 15.38 10.14 3.41
N LYS A 609 15.72 11.41 3.68
CA LYS A 609 16.64 12.16 2.84
C LYS A 609 17.97 11.43 2.68
N ARG A 610 18.47 10.79 3.72
CA ARG A 610 19.71 9.99 3.67
C ARG A 610 19.65 8.91 2.58
N LEU A 611 18.57 8.13 2.55
CA LEU A 611 18.41 7.08 1.53
C LEU A 611 18.26 7.68 0.12
N LEU A 612 17.48 8.75 -0.04
CA LEU A 612 17.33 9.45 -1.32
C LEU A 612 18.65 10.04 -1.83
N ASP A 613 19.47 10.59 -0.93
CA ASP A 613 20.79 11.12 -1.25
C ASP A 613 21.76 10.02 -1.74
N ILE A 614 21.69 8.82 -1.14
CA ILE A 614 22.47 7.66 -1.55
C ILE A 614 21.96 7.14 -2.91
N MET A 615 20.67 6.96 -3.07
CA MET A 615 20.05 6.54 -4.34
C MET A 615 20.43 7.49 -5.48
N HIS A 616 20.44 8.80 -5.21
CA HIS A 616 20.86 9.81 -6.17
C HIS A 616 22.32 9.58 -6.63
N VAL A 617 23.24 9.35 -5.71
CA VAL A 617 24.66 9.10 -6.03
C VAL A 617 24.85 7.77 -6.77
N GLU A 618 24.14 6.72 -6.39
CA GLU A 618 24.13 5.44 -7.10
C GLU A 618 23.68 5.59 -8.56
N ASN A 619 22.57 6.30 -8.77
CA ASN A 619 22.06 6.54 -10.12
C ASN A 619 22.96 7.46 -10.96
N LEU A 620 23.64 8.44 -10.35
CA LEU A 620 24.68 9.24 -11.04
C LEU A 620 25.85 8.39 -11.53
N ARG A 621 26.08 7.22 -10.90
CA ARG A 621 27.12 6.24 -11.31
C ARG A 621 26.61 5.22 -12.33
N GLY A 622 25.34 5.30 -12.74
CA GLY A 622 24.70 4.32 -13.60
C GLY A 622 24.30 3.03 -12.87
N GLN A 623 24.33 3.03 -11.54
CA GLN A 623 23.84 1.91 -10.72
C GLN A 623 22.36 2.13 -10.44
N HIS A 624 21.51 1.23 -10.90
CA HIS A 624 20.05 1.36 -10.81
C HIS A 624 19.38 0.01 -10.61
N VAL A 625 18.25 0.04 -9.93
CA VAL A 625 17.34 -1.09 -9.74
C VAL A 625 15.93 -0.61 -10.00
N ALA A 626 15.12 -1.38 -10.73
CA ALA A 626 13.79 -0.93 -11.14
C ALA A 626 12.87 -0.65 -9.95
N SER A 627 12.09 0.39 -10.09
CA SER A 627 10.94 0.91 -9.32
C SER A 627 10.72 0.31 -7.93
N GLU A 628 9.95 -0.79 -7.90
CA GLU A 628 9.52 -1.44 -6.68
C GLU A 628 10.67 -2.13 -5.92
N MET A 629 11.85 -2.19 -6.54
CA MET A 629 13.05 -2.73 -5.90
C MET A 629 14.05 -1.66 -5.45
N THR A 630 13.96 -0.42 -5.91
CA THR A 630 15.04 0.58 -5.77
C THR A 630 15.36 0.91 -4.31
N ALA A 631 14.42 1.50 -3.59
CA ALA A 631 14.69 2.07 -2.26
C ALA A 631 15.13 1.02 -1.25
N GLN A 632 14.44 -0.10 -1.16
CA GLN A 632 14.75 -1.17 -0.21
C GLN A 632 16.01 -1.95 -0.59
N THR A 633 16.33 -2.08 -1.87
CA THR A 633 17.61 -2.68 -2.29
C THR A 633 18.76 -1.79 -1.90
N VAL A 634 18.73 -0.50 -2.23
CA VAL A 634 19.78 0.44 -1.83
C VAL A 634 19.91 0.51 -0.30
N ALA A 635 18.79 0.47 0.43
CA ALA A 635 18.82 0.40 1.89
C ALA A 635 19.51 -0.86 2.42
N LEU A 636 19.26 -2.03 1.81
CA LEU A 636 19.95 -3.29 2.14
C LEU A 636 21.45 -3.17 1.89
N LEU A 637 21.85 -2.72 0.70
CA LEU A 637 23.24 -2.60 0.29
C LEU A 637 24.05 -1.67 1.20
N HIS A 638 23.40 -0.66 1.76
CA HIS A 638 24.04 0.33 2.63
C HIS A 638 23.82 0.11 4.13
N GLY A 639 23.14 -0.95 4.53
CA GLY A 639 22.86 -1.25 5.94
C GLY A 639 21.94 -0.24 6.62
N LEU A 640 20.98 0.31 5.89
CA LEU A 640 20.00 1.27 6.40
C LEU A 640 18.79 0.57 7.01
N LYS A 641 18.10 1.25 7.94
CA LYS A 641 16.94 0.69 8.63
C LYS A 641 15.70 0.75 7.74
N THR A 642 15.17 -0.43 7.43
CA THR A 642 13.99 -0.61 6.56
C THR A 642 12.93 -1.39 7.30
N VAL A 643 11.67 -0.94 7.27
CA VAL A 643 10.57 -1.52 8.04
C VAL A 643 9.33 -1.71 7.18
N PHE A 644 8.82 -2.92 7.15
CA PHE A 644 7.44 -3.18 6.76
C PHE A 644 6.51 -2.91 7.94
N ALA A 645 5.50 -2.07 7.73
CA ALA A 645 4.47 -1.75 8.71
C ALA A 645 3.21 -2.57 8.41
N PRO A 646 2.93 -3.67 9.14
CA PRO A 646 1.83 -4.59 8.84
C PRO A 646 0.50 -4.02 9.31
N HIS A 647 -0.08 -3.14 8.48
CA HIS A 647 -1.37 -2.50 8.74
C HIS A 647 -2.54 -3.50 8.66
N PRO A 648 -3.71 -3.18 9.26
CA PRO A 648 -4.87 -4.05 9.22
C PRO A 648 -5.37 -4.29 7.79
N VAL A 649 -5.43 -5.56 7.36
CA VAL A 649 -6.02 -6.00 6.11
C VAL A 649 -7.16 -6.96 6.40
N PHE A 650 -8.27 -6.76 5.70
CA PHE A 650 -9.49 -7.54 5.89
C PHE A 650 -9.84 -8.31 4.62
N MET A 651 -10.51 -9.44 4.80
CA MET A 651 -11.08 -10.24 3.74
C MET A 651 -12.57 -10.46 3.98
N ASP A 652 -13.32 -10.64 2.93
CA ASP A 652 -14.75 -10.91 2.96
C ASP A 652 -15.10 -12.36 3.39
N ARG A 653 -14.07 -13.18 3.59
CA ARG A 653 -14.19 -14.59 3.97
C ARG A 653 -13.38 -14.87 5.23
N ASP A 654 -13.88 -15.83 6.02
CA ASP A 654 -13.21 -16.27 7.24
C ASP A 654 -12.12 -17.31 6.95
N TRP A 655 -11.07 -16.88 6.24
CA TRP A 655 -9.89 -17.68 6.00
C TRP A 655 -9.14 -17.95 7.30
N LYS A 656 -8.79 -19.21 7.53
CA LYS A 656 -8.01 -19.60 8.72
C LYS A 656 -6.56 -19.16 8.62
N GLY A 657 -5.97 -18.76 9.75
CA GLY A 657 -4.61 -18.22 9.83
C GLY A 657 -3.55 -19.16 9.27
N GLY A 658 -3.65 -20.47 9.55
CA GLY A 658 -2.72 -21.47 9.00
C GLY A 658 -2.81 -21.60 7.47
N PHE A 659 -4.01 -21.51 6.92
CA PHE A 659 -4.21 -21.48 5.48
C PHE A 659 -3.56 -20.24 4.86
N LEU A 660 -3.84 -19.07 5.40
CA LEU A 660 -3.26 -17.81 4.93
C LEU A 660 -1.73 -17.80 5.05
N ASN A 661 -1.18 -18.40 6.13
CA ASN A 661 0.26 -18.51 6.29
C ASN A 661 0.89 -19.34 5.18
N ASN A 662 0.32 -20.50 4.87
CA ASN A 662 0.84 -21.36 3.80
C ASN A 662 0.76 -20.70 2.42
N TRP A 663 -0.24 -19.84 2.24
CA TRP A 663 -0.44 -19.14 0.98
C TRP A 663 0.44 -17.90 0.82
N PHE A 664 0.52 -17.06 1.85
CA PHE A 664 1.16 -15.75 1.79
C PHE A 664 2.63 -15.76 2.25
N ASN A 665 3.03 -16.78 2.99
CA ASN A 665 4.38 -17.01 3.46
C ASN A 665 4.88 -18.39 3.03
N PRO A 666 4.87 -18.72 1.71
CA PRO A 666 5.13 -20.08 1.22
C PRO A 666 6.60 -20.48 1.27
N GLY A 667 7.50 -19.54 1.43
CA GLY A 667 8.94 -19.81 1.40
C GLY A 667 9.41 -20.76 2.52
N PRO A 668 10.52 -21.48 2.33
CA PRO A 668 10.99 -22.52 3.24
C PRO A 668 11.24 -22.02 4.66
N ASP A 669 11.66 -20.76 4.81
CA ASP A 669 11.86 -20.12 6.11
C ASP A 669 10.67 -19.23 6.53
N GLY A 670 9.52 -19.35 5.84
CA GLY A 670 8.29 -18.62 6.13
C GLY A 670 8.23 -17.21 5.52
N GLU A 671 9.04 -16.93 4.52
CA GLU A 671 9.03 -15.70 3.75
C GLU A 671 7.94 -15.71 2.67
N SER A 672 7.54 -14.51 2.22
CA SER A 672 6.60 -14.32 1.11
C SER A 672 7.29 -14.31 -0.26
N GLY A 673 8.62 -14.32 -0.30
CA GLY A 673 9.43 -14.42 -1.52
C GLY A 673 9.65 -15.87 -1.97
N GLY A 674 10.48 -16.04 -3.01
CA GLY A 674 10.86 -17.34 -3.53
C GLY A 674 9.78 -18.04 -4.36
N ARG A 675 9.96 -19.34 -4.59
CA ARG A 675 9.00 -20.16 -5.33
C ARG A 675 7.64 -20.17 -4.64
N GLY A 676 6.57 -20.01 -5.43
CA GLY A 676 5.22 -19.97 -4.88
C GLY A 676 4.83 -18.65 -4.24
N SER A 677 5.64 -17.60 -4.36
CA SER A 677 5.34 -16.27 -3.88
C SER A 677 3.96 -15.80 -4.35
N PRO A 678 3.14 -15.19 -3.47
CA PRO A 678 1.87 -14.59 -3.87
C PRO A 678 2.05 -13.44 -4.86
N PHE A 679 3.27 -12.95 -5.01
CA PHE A 679 3.65 -11.84 -5.89
C PHE A 679 4.13 -12.28 -7.28
N GLY A 680 4.11 -13.58 -7.60
CA GLY A 680 4.41 -14.08 -8.93
C GLY A 680 3.51 -13.45 -9.98
N TRP A 681 4.03 -13.26 -11.21
CA TRP A 681 3.27 -12.67 -12.30
C TRP A 681 1.91 -13.35 -12.50
N GLY A 682 0.85 -12.56 -12.52
CA GLY A 682 -0.52 -13.05 -12.63
C GLY A 682 -1.09 -13.67 -11.35
N ARG A 683 -0.31 -13.89 -10.29
CA ARG A 683 -0.79 -14.44 -9.02
C ARG A 683 -1.35 -13.37 -8.09
N GLU A 684 -0.85 -12.14 -8.13
CA GLU A 684 -1.31 -11.02 -7.30
C GLU A 684 -2.78 -10.67 -7.55
N ARG A 685 -3.32 -10.94 -8.75
CA ARG A 685 -4.73 -10.75 -9.07
C ARG A 685 -5.66 -11.85 -8.53
N ARG A 686 -5.09 -12.90 -7.97
CA ARG A 686 -5.77 -14.11 -7.53
C ARG A 686 -6.31 -14.03 -6.11
N PHE A 687 -5.95 -13.01 -5.36
CA PHE A 687 -6.38 -12.80 -3.98
C PHE A 687 -7.44 -11.73 -3.87
N GLN A 688 -8.55 -12.07 -3.25
CA GLN A 688 -9.66 -11.16 -3.00
C GLN A 688 -9.57 -10.58 -1.59
N GLY A 689 -8.53 -9.79 -1.36
CA GLY A 689 -8.48 -8.95 -0.16
C GLY A 689 -9.54 -7.87 -0.24
N THR A 690 -10.35 -7.71 0.79
CA THR A 690 -11.45 -6.72 0.74
C THR A 690 -10.93 -5.29 0.81
N THR A 691 -9.81 -5.05 1.47
CA THR A 691 -9.31 -3.69 1.71
C THR A 691 -7.99 -3.38 1.03
N TRP A 692 -7.14 -4.36 0.80
CA TRP A 692 -5.80 -4.14 0.32
C TRP A 692 -5.42 -5.07 -0.82
N TYR A 693 -4.99 -4.59 -1.79
CA TYR A 693 -4.29 -4.66 -3.04
C TYR A 693 -4.08 -5.99 -3.76
N TYR A 694 -4.83 -6.94 -3.74
CA TYR A 694 -4.63 -8.08 -4.67
C TYR A 694 -5.50 -7.95 -5.92
N ARG A 695 -6.73 -7.51 -5.73
CA ARG A 695 -7.64 -7.11 -6.81
C ARG A 695 -8.26 -5.78 -6.41
N ALA A 696 -8.42 -4.88 -7.38
CA ALA A 696 -9.01 -3.58 -7.08
C ALA A 696 -10.53 -3.66 -6.89
N GLU A 697 -11.18 -4.67 -7.43
CA GLU A 697 -12.65 -4.79 -7.34
C GLU A 697 -13.16 -4.78 -5.89
N PRO A 698 -12.67 -5.63 -4.96
CA PRO A 698 -13.20 -5.63 -3.59
C PRO A 698 -12.98 -4.30 -2.85
N PRO A 699 -11.78 -3.72 -2.77
CA PRO A 699 -11.60 -2.45 -2.06
C PRO A 699 -12.34 -1.31 -2.75
N ASN A 700 -12.42 -1.29 -4.08
CA ASN A 700 -13.14 -0.27 -4.82
C ASN A 700 -14.65 -0.34 -4.54
N ARG A 701 -15.23 -1.53 -4.54
CA ARG A 701 -16.66 -1.74 -4.23
C ARG A 701 -16.96 -1.33 -2.78
N LEU A 702 -16.10 -1.67 -1.83
CA LEU A 702 -16.26 -1.26 -0.44
C LEU A 702 -16.20 0.27 -0.31
N TYR A 703 -15.27 0.92 -0.99
CA TYR A 703 -15.16 2.37 -1.00
C TYR A 703 -16.37 3.03 -1.65
N ASN A 704 -16.85 2.51 -2.78
CA ASN A 704 -18.06 3.02 -3.46
C ASN A 704 -19.30 2.91 -2.56
N ASN A 705 -19.46 1.78 -1.86
CA ASN A 705 -20.52 1.63 -0.87
C ASN A 705 -20.42 2.67 0.24
N TRP A 706 -19.21 2.87 0.79
CA TRP A 706 -18.97 3.87 1.82
C TRP A 706 -19.26 5.30 1.36
N MET A 707 -18.93 5.60 0.10
CA MET A 707 -19.26 6.90 -0.54
C MET A 707 -20.72 7.07 -0.91
N GLY A 708 -21.57 6.04 -0.73
CA GLY A 708 -22.97 6.08 -1.10
C GLY A 708 -23.23 5.94 -2.60
N TRP A 709 -22.25 5.45 -3.36
CA TRP A 709 -22.41 5.18 -4.79
C TRP A 709 -22.90 3.75 -5.02
N VAL A 710 -23.74 3.57 -6.03
CA VAL A 710 -24.23 2.24 -6.43
C VAL A 710 -23.11 1.52 -7.19
N ASP A 711 -22.73 0.35 -6.73
CA ASP A 711 -21.80 -0.54 -7.41
C ASP A 711 -22.32 -1.98 -7.25
N THR A 712 -22.62 -2.64 -8.37
CA THR A 712 -23.14 -4.02 -8.39
C THR A 712 -24.28 -4.28 -7.39
N ASN A 713 -25.27 -3.40 -7.38
CA ASN A 713 -26.47 -3.42 -6.51
C ASN A 713 -26.18 -3.22 -5.01
N ILE A 714 -24.98 -2.77 -4.64
CA ILE A 714 -24.61 -2.40 -3.27
C ILE A 714 -24.39 -0.88 -3.23
N GLY A 715 -24.85 -0.24 -2.15
CA GLY A 715 -24.73 1.21 -1.99
C GLY A 715 -25.85 2.02 -2.65
N GLY A 716 -25.78 3.33 -2.52
CA GLY A 716 -26.77 4.28 -3.00
C GLY A 716 -27.92 4.51 -2.02
N ILE A 717 -28.74 5.51 -2.34
CA ILE A 717 -29.79 6.02 -1.45
C ILE A 717 -30.80 4.94 -1.03
N ASP A 718 -31.22 4.07 -1.96
CA ASP A 718 -32.22 3.05 -1.64
C ASP A 718 -31.63 1.91 -0.78
N TRP A 719 -30.35 1.61 -0.99
CA TRP A 719 -29.61 0.69 -0.12
C TRP A 719 -29.47 1.26 1.31
N GLU A 720 -29.12 2.55 1.42
CA GLU A 720 -28.96 3.23 2.71
C GLU A 720 -30.28 3.37 3.48
N LYS A 721 -31.40 3.63 2.79
CA LYS A 721 -32.73 3.60 3.42
C LYS A 721 -33.03 2.26 4.08
N LYS A 722 -32.60 1.17 3.46
CA LYS A 722 -32.86 -0.19 3.95
C LYS A 722 -31.90 -0.61 5.04
N HIS A 723 -30.62 -0.31 4.89
CA HIS A 723 -29.54 -0.85 5.73
C HIS A 723 -28.94 0.16 6.71
N GLY A 724 -29.11 1.44 6.46
CA GLY A 724 -28.45 2.53 7.15
C GLY A 724 -27.21 3.02 6.43
N ARG A 725 -26.64 4.11 6.93
CA ARG A 725 -25.51 4.81 6.34
C ARG A 725 -24.20 4.07 6.64
N PRO A 726 -23.39 3.71 5.62
CA PRO A 726 -22.14 3.01 5.84
C PRO A 726 -21.16 3.80 6.69
N CYS A 727 -20.45 3.11 7.58
CA CYS A 727 -19.27 3.65 8.24
C CYS A 727 -18.20 2.56 8.37
N LEU A 728 -16.93 2.96 8.29
CA LEU A 728 -15.79 2.07 8.32
C LEU A 728 -14.81 2.45 9.44
N PRO A 729 -14.13 1.49 10.04
CA PRO A 729 -13.00 1.81 10.90
C PRO A 729 -11.89 2.49 10.10
N SER A 730 -10.84 2.94 10.78
CA SER A 730 -9.63 3.46 10.12
C SER A 730 -8.98 2.36 9.30
N VAL A 731 -9.12 2.38 7.97
CA VAL A 731 -8.63 1.33 7.07
C VAL A 731 -8.05 1.91 5.80
N MET A 732 -6.95 1.31 5.34
CA MET A 732 -6.35 1.59 4.03
C MET A 732 -7.11 0.82 2.96
N LEU A 733 -7.47 1.49 1.86
CA LEU A 733 -8.14 0.92 0.70
C LEU A 733 -7.29 1.17 -0.54
N HIS A 734 -6.88 0.10 -1.22
CA HIS A 734 -6.04 0.17 -2.40
C HIS A 734 -6.11 -1.12 -3.23
N PRO A 735 -6.15 -1.00 -4.56
CA PRO A 735 -6.28 0.25 -5.32
C PRO A 735 -7.73 0.67 -5.55
N ILE A 736 -7.99 1.98 -5.57
CA ILE A 736 -9.29 2.56 -5.89
C ILE A 736 -9.22 3.17 -7.30
N LYS A 737 -9.76 2.47 -8.29
CA LYS A 737 -9.65 2.82 -9.71
C LYS A 737 -10.90 3.49 -10.27
N ASN A 738 -12.07 3.23 -9.67
CA ASN A 738 -13.34 3.74 -10.15
C ASN A 738 -14.08 4.47 -9.02
N THR A 739 -14.11 5.79 -9.11
CA THR A 739 -14.76 6.67 -8.12
C THR A 739 -16.04 7.32 -8.64
N GLN A 740 -16.61 6.86 -9.75
CA GLN A 740 -17.87 7.33 -10.31
C GLN A 740 -18.63 6.18 -11.00
N PRO A 741 -18.97 5.10 -10.28
CA PRO A 741 -19.56 3.91 -10.91
C PRO A 741 -20.98 4.12 -11.45
N THR A 742 -21.65 5.21 -11.06
CA THR A 742 -23.05 5.50 -11.42
C THR A 742 -23.20 6.29 -12.72
N LYS A 743 -22.11 6.73 -13.36
CA LYS A 743 -22.23 7.40 -14.66
C LYS A 743 -22.73 6.42 -15.72
N PRO A 744 -23.78 6.76 -16.49
CA PRO A 744 -24.24 5.93 -17.59
C PRO A 744 -23.10 5.58 -18.54
N GLY A 745 -22.99 4.30 -18.89
CA GLY A 745 -21.93 3.80 -19.78
C GLY A 745 -20.54 3.65 -19.12
N HIS A 746 -20.43 3.95 -17.83
CA HIS A 746 -19.20 3.66 -17.10
C HIS A 746 -19.15 2.17 -16.77
N LYS A 747 -18.27 1.45 -17.46
CA LYS A 747 -17.87 0.11 -17.06
C LYS A 747 -16.67 0.26 -16.13
N SER A 748 -16.62 -0.47 -15.04
CA SER A 748 -15.40 -0.54 -14.23
C SER A 748 -14.25 -1.01 -15.12
N GLU A 749 -13.06 -0.49 -14.92
CA GLU A 749 -11.88 -0.97 -15.65
C GLU A 749 -11.69 -2.49 -15.47
N PHE A 750 -12.33 -3.05 -14.45
CA PHE A 750 -12.39 -4.47 -14.17
C PHE A 750 -13.36 -5.24 -15.04
N GLU A 751 -14.56 -4.71 -15.27
CA GLU A 751 -15.50 -5.31 -16.24
C GLU A 751 -14.93 -5.29 -17.66
N LEU A 752 -14.03 -4.35 -17.95
CA LEU A 752 -13.30 -4.28 -19.22
C LEU A 752 -12.09 -5.23 -19.25
N ALA A 753 -11.53 -5.61 -18.10
CA ALA A 753 -10.39 -6.51 -18.01
C ALA A 753 -10.78 -7.98 -17.85
N ILE A 754 -12.05 -8.26 -17.55
CA ILE A 754 -12.62 -9.60 -17.36
C ILE A 754 -13.54 -9.99 -18.56
N GLY A 755 -13.92 -9.02 -19.39
CA GLY A 755 -14.80 -9.24 -20.56
C GLY A 755 -14.07 -9.52 -21.85
#